data_dd141a5546a2a86bf38e93a9a5ee0460
#
_entry.id   dd141a5546a2a86bf38e93a9a5ee0460
#
_cell.length_a   1.000
_cell.length_b   1.000
_cell.length_c   1.000
_cell.angle_alpha   90.00
_cell.angle_beta   90.00
_cell.angle_gamma   90.00
#
_symmetry.space_group_name_H-M   'P 1'
#
loop_
_entity.id
_entity.type
_entity.pdbx_description
1 polymer ?
#
loop_
_entity_poly.entity_id
_entity_poly.type
_entity_poly.pdbx_seq_one_letter_code
_entity_poly.pdbx_strand_id
1 'polypeptide(L)'
;MSIIDEMTGRGASEWPYPVKYGKENELSTDVLVVGGGIAGCHAAINAAKRGSKVIVLEKGATVHSGCSGAGVDHWGAAYTNPACTSDLEQAAESSARRRSYVNGMLSYITMRESYDALVDCEDWGMQFRDVDDEFAGSPMRDEKSKILFAYDYTTRVNIRVVNGAHVKPVLYRELLRLGVKVLDRVMVTGLLTEGGKPGARVIGAMGINVRTGEFFVVNAKATIMSAAQYSGIWVFNTELAGSAVHLDCPNNVGEGTAAAWKVGAELSLMERSKGPVHGSFGWPRFGVGSPTNTWFPCNLVDANGKEVPWVDREGNILKNVSDRTAFKAGATPTPDINDMIERGELVLPLYADLPSMPEDERRAIWGLMIANEGKTRVPVYQVFGEAGFDPDKDMMQAPITTLEVGGEGEGPPLWRSASAGGGWGSGGLVVDWDMKTSLPGLYAAGNAIAGENGGHPGAATTGRYAGRKAAEYAATVDSLVPDRKQIDAEKTRVYQRVGQTGDVGWKELNAGTARMMQIYCGGYKSERMLKEGLWWLNSIRESEVNRTYVRNPHELMRYIECLSRLTISEVIINASLARQASSQTLDFHRVDHPEMDPKEWAKFITLKLQNDRVVTGSLPLNYYLSEPYASTFKENYEAHASVNEMRSK
;
A
#
# COMPACT_ATOMS: atom_id res chain seq x y z
N MET A 1 -4.94 18.97 -28.80
CA MET A 1 -4.18 19.43 -27.61
C MET A 1 -5.18 19.48 -26.47
N SER A 2 -4.82 19.06 -25.28
CA SER A 2 -5.75 19.19 -24.15
C SER A 2 -5.91 20.67 -23.76
N ILE A 3 -7.02 21.00 -23.10
CA ILE A 3 -7.22 22.35 -22.53
C ILE A 3 -6.04 22.73 -21.62
N ILE A 4 -5.50 21.78 -20.86
CA ILE A 4 -4.35 22.00 -19.97
C ILE A 4 -3.09 22.31 -20.78
N ASP A 5 -2.83 21.62 -21.89
CA ASP A 5 -1.69 21.91 -22.77
C ASP A 5 -1.82 23.31 -23.41
N GLU A 6 -3.04 23.70 -23.80
CA GLU A 6 -3.32 25.04 -24.31
C GLU A 6 -3.11 26.13 -23.25
N MET A 7 -3.67 25.92 -22.05
CA MET A 7 -3.53 26.87 -20.93
C MET A 7 -2.09 27.03 -20.45
N THR A 8 -1.30 25.97 -20.48
CA THR A 8 0.10 26.00 -20.02
C THR A 8 1.09 26.37 -21.10
N GLY A 9 0.65 26.49 -22.36
CA GLY A 9 1.51 26.74 -23.52
C GLY A 9 2.56 25.64 -23.76
N ARG A 10 2.42 24.50 -23.14
CA ARG A 10 3.34 23.36 -23.25
C ARG A 10 2.90 22.48 -24.41
N GLY A 11 3.59 22.60 -25.54
CA GLY A 11 3.50 21.62 -26.61
C GLY A 11 3.90 20.22 -26.14
N ALA A 12 3.44 19.19 -26.88
CA ALA A 12 3.91 17.83 -26.62
C ALA A 12 5.42 17.76 -26.85
N SER A 13 6.17 17.37 -25.81
CA SER A 13 7.60 17.08 -25.94
C SER A 13 7.80 15.94 -26.94
N GLU A 14 8.86 15.99 -27.73
CA GLU A 14 9.25 14.88 -28.60
C GLU A 14 9.51 13.64 -27.74
N TRP A 15 8.97 12.50 -28.20
CA TRP A 15 9.12 11.25 -27.46
C TRP A 15 10.51 10.65 -27.73
N PRO A 16 11.37 10.45 -26.68
CA PRO A 16 12.79 10.14 -26.90
C PRO A 16 13.08 8.66 -27.20
N TYR A 17 12.06 7.81 -27.24
CA TYR A 17 12.25 6.36 -27.43
C TYR A 17 11.64 5.88 -28.75
N PRO A 18 12.20 4.82 -29.39
CA PRO A 18 11.59 4.23 -30.58
C PRO A 18 10.22 3.64 -30.24
N VAL A 19 9.22 3.99 -31.05
CA VAL A 19 7.84 3.49 -30.88
C VAL A 19 7.65 2.25 -31.74
N LYS A 20 7.11 1.17 -31.13
CA LYS A 20 6.93 -0.16 -31.74
C LYS A 20 5.58 -0.76 -31.38
N TYR A 21 4.52 0.01 -31.56
CA TYR A 21 3.16 -0.48 -31.28
C TYR A 21 2.86 -1.78 -32.01
N GLY A 22 2.20 -2.71 -31.33
CA GLY A 22 1.79 -3.97 -31.89
C GLY A 22 2.89 -5.02 -32.07
N LYS A 23 4.19 -4.68 -31.92
CA LYS A 23 5.24 -5.69 -31.88
C LYS A 23 5.04 -6.57 -30.64
N GLU A 24 4.99 -7.85 -30.84
CA GLU A 24 4.68 -8.84 -29.80
C GLU A 24 5.95 -9.55 -29.34
N ASN A 25 6.07 -9.73 -28.02
CA ASN A 25 7.16 -10.45 -27.37
C ASN A 25 6.55 -11.57 -26.53
N GLU A 26 6.75 -12.82 -26.94
CA GLU A 26 6.25 -14.00 -26.23
C GLU A 26 7.36 -14.59 -25.35
N LEU A 27 7.01 -14.88 -24.09
CA LEU A 27 7.91 -15.41 -23.07
C LEU A 27 7.20 -16.50 -22.27
N SER A 28 7.98 -17.39 -21.67
CA SER A 28 7.47 -18.42 -20.76
C SER A 28 8.34 -18.56 -19.52
N THR A 29 7.71 -18.90 -18.40
CA THR A 29 8.38 -19.06 -17.12
C THR A 29 7.60 -20.05 -16.23
N ASP A 30 8.18 -20.49 -15.11
CA ASP A 30 7.45 -21.27 -14.11
C ASP A 30 6.60 -20.33 -13.23
N VAL A 31 7.20 -19.24 -12.72
CA VAL A 31 6.52 -18.27 -11.87
C VAL A 31 6.66 -16.88 -12.49
N LEU A 32 5.52 -16.24 -12.70
CA LEU A 32 5.41 -14.85 -13.10
C LEU A 32 5.07 -13.97 -11.88
N VAL A 33 5.82 -12.91 -11.66
CA VAL A 33 5.55 -11.92 -10.61
C VAL A 33 5.13 -10.61 -11.28
N VAL A 34 3.96 -10.11 -10.95
CA VAL A 34 3.43 -8.84 -11.44
C VAL A 34 3.59 -7.77 -10.37
N GLY A 35 4.52 -6.84 -10.60
CA GLY A 35 4.93 -5.79 -9.68
C GLY A 35 6.27 -6.09 -9.00
N GLY A 36 7.26 -5.22 -9.20
CA GLY A 36 8.61 -5.32 -8.65
C GLY A 36 8.82 -4.51 -7.35
N GLY A 37 7.76 -4.26 -6.55
CA GLY A 37 7.85 -3.71 -5.20
C GLY A 37 8.54 -4.66 -4.21
N ILE A 38 8.56 -4.32 -2.91
CA ILE A 38 9.14 -5.23 -1.88
C ILE A 38 8.49 -6.61 -1.95
N ALA A 39 7.16 -6.69 -1.99
CA ALA A 39 6.43 -7.97 -2.06
C ALA A 39 6.87 -8.80 -3.26
N GLY A 40 6.90 -8.20 -4.44
CA GLY A 40 7.29 -8.90 -5.67
C GLY A 40 8.76 -9.32 -5.69
N CYS A 41 9.67 -8.49 -5.17
CA CYS A 41 11.07 -8.87 -5.05
C CYS A 41 11.24 -10.09 -4.13
N HIS A 42 10.64 -10.08 -2.94
CA HIS A 42 10.70 -11.22 -2.02
C HIS A 42 10.02 -12.47 -2.61
N ALA A 43 8.90 -12.31 -3.33
CA ALA A 43 8.23 -13.42 -4.01
C ALA A 43 9.12 -14.06 -5.08
N ALA A 44 9.72 -13.24 -5.94
CA ALA A 44 10.59 -13.71 -7.01
C ALA A 44 11.86 -14.38 -6.47
N ILE A 45 12.51 -13.82 -5.44
CA ILE A 45 13.68 -14.39 -4.78
C ILE A 45 13.34 -15.77 -4.18
N ASN A 46 12.22 -15.88 -3.45
CA ASN A 46 11.84 -17.12 -2.80
C ASN A 46 11.39 -18.20 -3.78
N ALA A 47 10.77 -17.84 -4.90
CA ALA A 47 10.47 -18.77 -5.97
C ALA A 47 11.75 -19.25 -6.69
N ALA A 48 12.70 -18.34 -6.98
CA ALA A 48 13.95 -18.68 -7.63
C ALA A 48 14.85 -19.56 -6.75
N LYS A 49 14.93 -19.30 -5.43
CA LYS A 49 15.63 -20.16 -4.47
C LYS A 49 15.09 -21.60 -4.44
N ARG A 50 13.87 -21.83 -4.90
CA ARG A 50 13.24 -23.16 -5.06
C ARG A 50 13.41 -23.76 -6.46
N GLY A 51 14.28 -23.19 -7.28
CA GLY A 51 14.61 -23.69 -8.61
C GLY A 51 13.63 -23.31 -9.71
N SER A 52 12.61 -22.49 -9.43
CA SER A 52 11.70 -21.98 -10.47
C SER A 52 12.41 -20.99 -11.39
N LYS A 53 12.12 -21.03 -12.68
CA LYS A 53 12.39 -19.90 -13.57
C LYS A 53 11.38 -18.79 -13.24
N VAL A 54 11.88 -17.56 -13.06
CA VAL A 54 11.05 -16.44 -12.64
C VAL A 54 11.19 -15.25 -13.59
N ILE A 55 10.06 -14.66 -13.95
CA ILE A 55 9.99 -13.36 -14.63
C ILE A 55 9.26 -12.37 -13.73
N VAL A 56 9.78 -11.15 -13.61
CA VAL A 56 9.12 -10.01 -12.95
C VAL A 56 8.70 -9.02 -14.01
N LEU A 57 7.44 -8.61 -14.02
CA LEU A 57 6.92 -7.47 -14.79
C LEU A 57 6.81 -6.27 -13.87
N GLU A 58 7.51 -5.19 -14.17
CA GLU A 58 7.48 -3.96 -13.39
C GLU A 58 7.21 -2.73 -14.29
N LYS A 59 6.16 -1.99 -13.95
CA LYS A 59 5.78 -0.76 -14.67
C LYS A 59 6.83 0.35 -14.58
N GLY A 60 7.47 0.47 -13.42
CA GLY A 60 8.54 1.43 -13.14
C GLY A 60 9.93 0.86 -13.44
N ALA A 61 10.85 1.05 -12.51
CA ALA A 61 12.16 0.41 -12.47
C ALA A 61 12.30 -0.32 -11.13
N THR A 62 12.46 -1.62 -11.17
CA THR A 62 12.45 -2.49 -9.98
C THR A 62 13.42 -2.04 -8.90
N VAL A 63 14.56 -1.50 -9.28
CA VAL A 63 15.58 -1.00 -8.34
C VAL A 63 15.07 0.12 -7.42
N HIS A 64 14.03 0.87 -7.82
CA HIS A 64 13.45 1.98 -7.05
C HIS A 64 11.93 2.05 -7.13
N SER A 65 11.23 0.99 -7.57
CA SER A 65 9.77 0.97 -7.68
C SER A 65 9.08 0.64 -6.36
N GLY A 66 7.77 0.98 -6.31
CA GLY A 66 6.89 0.75 -5.18
C GLY A 66 7.02 1.79 -4.06
N CYS A 67 6.21 1.66 -3.01
CA CYS A 67 6.18 2.59 -1.88
C CYS A 67 7.52 2.67 -1.13
N SER A 68 8.29 1.60 -1.13
CA SER A 68 9.63 1.53 -0.53
C SER A 68 10.74 1.88 -1.51
N GLY A 69 10.42 2.41 -2.68
CA GLY A 69 11.41 2.74 -3.71
C GLY A 69 12.43 3.78 -3.28
N ALA A 70 12.05 4.64 -2.37
CA ALA A 70 12.90 5.65 -1.77
C ALA A 70 13.67 5.16 -0.54
N GLY A 71 13.25 4.04 0.06
CA GLY A 71 13.85 3.46 1.26
C GLY A 71 12.82 3.06 2.31
N VAL A 72 13.30 2.58 3.44
CA VAL A 72 12.51 2.28 4.63
C VAL A 72 13.19 2.87 5.87
N ASP A 73 12.43 3.48 6.75
CA ASP A 73 12.94 4.09 7.98
C ASP A 73 12.82 3.13 9.18
N HIS A 74 11.80 2.31 9.19
CA HIS A 74 11.57 1.31 10.23
C HIS A 74 10.94 0.03 9.67
N TRP A 75 11.03 -1.03 10.48
CA TRP A 75 10.55 -2.37 10.14
C TRP A 75 9.75 -2.95 11.29
N GLY A 76 8.44 -3.04 11.15
CA GLY A 76 7.53 -3.41 12.22
C GLY A 76 7.28 -4.91 12.35
N ALA A 77 6.49 -5.25 13.35
CA ALA A 77 6.01 -6.60 13.63
C ALA A 77 7.12 -7.68 13.75
N ALA A 78 8.33 -7.30 14.14
CA ALA A 78 9.47 -8.21 14.26
C ALA A 78 9.45 -8.97 15.59
N TYR A 79 8.39 -9.77 15.85
CA TYR A 79 8.19 -10.48 17.11
C TYR A 79 9.21 -11.59 17.37
N THR A 80 9.91 -12.05 16.35
CA THR A 80 10.93 -13.12 16.47
C THR A 80 12.35 -12.61 16.62
N ASN A 81 12.56 -11.28 16.73
CA ASN A 81 13.88 -10.72 16.97
C ASN A 81 14.39 -11.06 18.38
N PRO A 82 15.72 -11.15 18.61
CA PRO A 82 16.31 -11.64 19.86
C PRO A 82 16.07 -10.73 21.08
N ALA A 83 15.67 -9.48 20.88
CA ALA A 83 15.42 -8.51 21.94
C ALA A 83 13.91 -8.31 22.22
N CYS A 84 13.04 -8.98 21.48
CA CYS A 84 11.59 -8.90 21.68
C CYS A 84 11.19 -9.55 23.01
N THR A 85 10.35 -8.85 23.77
CA THR A 85 9.81 -9.33 25.06
C THR A 85 8.35 -9.75 25.00
N SER A 86 7.70 -9.59 23.84
CA SER A 86 6.28 -9.90 23.67
C SER A 86 6.06 -11.33 23.18
N ASP A 87 5.02 -11.97 23.69
CA ASP A 87 4.54 -13.23 23.17
C ASP A 87 3.79 -13.01 21.84
N LEU A 88 4.22 -13.72 20.81
CA LEU A 88 3.68 -13.58 19.45
C LEU A 88 2.23 -14.07 19.37
N GLU A 89 1.92 -15.22 19.98
CA GLU A 89 0.59 -15.82 19.89
C GLU A 89 -0.44 -14.91 20.57
N GLN A 90 -0.12 -14.43 21.78
CA GLN A 90 -0.97 -13.48 22.49
C GLN A 90 -1.15 -12.17 21.73
N ALA A 91 -0.09 -11.66 21.08
CA ALA A 91 -0.15 -10.44 20.28
C ALA A 91 -1.05 -10.62 19.04
N ALA A 92 -0.94 -11.76 18.35
CA ALA A 92 -1.75 -12.06 17.18
C ALA A 92 -3.24 -12.15 17.51
N GLU A 93 -3.60 -12.90 18.56
CA GLU A 93 -4.98 -12.99 19.05
C GLU A 93 -5.54 -11.63 19.47
N SER A 94 -4.75 -10.85 20.22
CA SER A 94 -5.14 -9.50 20.63
C SER A 94 -5.35 -8.57 19.45
N SER A 95 -4.49 -8.64 18.43
CA SER A 95 -4.61 -7.86 17.19
C SER A 95 -5.88 -8.24 16.44
N ALA A 96 -6.15 -9.52 16.25
CA ALA A 96 -7.35 -10.00 15.55
C ALA A 96 -8.65 -9.56 16.24
N ARG A 97 -8.68 -9.56 17.59
CA ARG A 97 -9.84 -9.07 18.34
C ARG A 97 -10.08 -7.56 18.20
N ARG A 98 -9.01 -6.77 18.09
CA ARG A 98 -9.11 -5.29 18.05
C ARG A 98 -9.31 -4.73 16.64
N ARG A 99 -8.92 -5.47 15.61
CA ARG A 99 -8.88 -4.99 14.21
C ARG A 99 -9.71 -5.89 13.31
N SER A 100 -11.02 -5.85 13.48
CA SER A 100 -11.96 -6.80 12.86
C SER A 100 -11.84 -6.96 11.35
N TYR A 101 -11.49 -5.89 10.62
CA TYR A 101 -11.38 -5.91 9.16
C TYR A 101 -9.93 -5.96 8.65
N VAL A 102 -8.95 -6.16 9.53
CA VAL A 102 -7.59 -6.54 9.15
C VAL A 102 -7.54 -8.07 9.05
N ASN A 103 -6.91 -8.58 8.02
CA ASN A 103 -6.77 -10.02 7.87
C ASN A 103 -5.75 -10.56 8.90
N GLY A 104 -6.26 -11.24 9.93
CA GLY A 104 -5.45 -11.77 11.03
C GLY A 104 -4.43 -12.82 10.60
N MET A 105 -4.74 -13.61 9.57
CA MET A 105 -3.81 -14.58 8.97
C MET A 105 -2.55 -13.87 8.44
N LEU A 106 -2.73 -12.80 7.67
CA LEU A 106 -1.61 -12.02 7.12
C LEU A 106 -0.80 -11.36 8.23
N SER A 107 -1.49 -10.84 9.26
CA SER A 107 -0.83 -10.26 10.43
C SER A 107 0.01 -11.29 11.17
N TYR A 108 -0.49 -12.50 11.34
CA TYR A 108 0.25 -13.60 11.99
C TYR A 108 1.48 -14.00 11.18
N ILE A 109 1.35 -14.18 9.87
CA ILE A 109 2.48 -14.49 8.98
C ILE A 109 3.53 -13.38 9.06
N THR A 110 3.09 -12.12 9.11
CA THR A 110 4.00 -10.98 9.26
C THR A 110 4.73 -11.02 10.61
N MET A 111 4.05 -11.26 11.71
CA MET A 111 4.67 -11.38 13.04
C MET A 111 5.70 -12.52 13.09
N ARG A 112 5.44 -13.62 12.40
CA ARG A 112 6.35 -14.80 12.36
C ARG A 112 7.58 -14.57 11.50
N GLU A 113 7.44 -13.94 10.35
CA GLU A 113 8.49 -13.90 9.33
C GLU A 113 9.14 -12.51 9.13
N SER A 114 8.66 -11.47 9.83
CA SER A 114 9.14 -10.11 9.64
C SER A 114 10.63 -9.96 9.92
N TYR A 115 11.10 -10.49 11.04
CA TYR A 115 12.52 -10.42 11.39
C TYR A 115 13.39 -11.22 10.41
N ASP A 116 12.95 -12.42 10.02
CA ASP A 116 13.66 -13.25 9.04
C ASP A 116 13.81 -12.53 7.68
N ALA A 117 12.76 -11.84 7.24
CA ALA A 117 12.80 -11.07 6.00
C ALA A 117 13.80 -9.91 6.07
N LEU A 118 13.97 -9.28 7.23
CA LEU A 118 14.95 -8.22 7.46
C LEU A 118 16.37 -8.79 7.48
N VAL A 119 16.58 -9.93 8.17
CA VAL A 119 17.88 -10.61 8.21
C VAL A 119 18.28 -11.15 6.83
N ASP A 120 17.34 -11.65 6.03
CA ASP A 120 17.61 -11.97 4.63
C ASP A 120 18.19 -10.77 3.87
N CYS A 121 17.62 -9.57 4.06
CA CYS A 121 18.16 -8.35 3.44
C CYS A 121 19.56 -8.00 3.96
N GLU A 122 19.83 -8.24 5.24
CA GLU A 122 21.17 -8.07 5.84
C GLU A 122 22.19 -9.00 5.20
N ASP A 123 21.85 -10.28 5.01
CA ASP A 123 22.71 -11.27 4.33
C ASP A 123 23.00 -10.90 2.88
N TRP A 124 22.08 -10.20 2.23
CA TRP A 124 22.28 -9.70 0.86
C TRP A 124 23.00 -8.35 0.82
N GLY A 125 23.43 -7.84 1.98
CA GLY A 125 24.29 -6.67 2.12
C GLY A 125 23.56 -5.36 2.44
N MET A 126 22.38 -5.43 3.03
CA MET A 126 21.74 -4.28 3.68
C MET A 126 22.23 -4.17 5.13
N GLN A 127 22.56 -2.98 5.58
CA GLN A 127 22.88 -2.71 6.97
C GLN A 127 21.62 -2.18 7.67
N PHE A 128 21.16 -2.85 8.72
CA PHE A 128 20.04 -2.35 9.52
C PHE A 128 20.38 -2.16 11.00
N ARG A 129 21.58 -2.60 11.42
CA ARG A 129 22.06 -2.48 12.81
C ARG A 129 22.97 -1.27 12.97
N ASP A 130 23.05 -0.78 14.18
CA ASP A 130 23.99 0.28 14.60
C ASP A 130 25.40 -0.31 14.84
N VAL A 131 26.06 -0.76 13.76
CA VAL A 131 27.38 -1.42 13.84
C VAL A 131 28.49 -0.47 14.26
N ASP A 132 28.31 0.83 13.97
CA ASP A 132 29.30 1.87 14.26
C ASP A 132 29.16 2.43 15.70
N ASP A 133 28.23 1.87 16.50
CA ASP A 133 27.99 2.24 17.89
C ASP A 133 27.59 3.72 18.09
N GLU A 134 26.93 4.32 17.08
CA GLU A 134 26.50 5.73 17.11
C GLU A 134 25.50 6.01 18.23
N PHE A 135 24.66 5.03 18.55
CA PHE A 135 23.60 5.10 19.57
C PHE A 135 23.91 4.22 20.80
N ALA A 136 25.19 3.93 21.06
CA ALA A 136 25.58 3.13 22.23
C ALA A 136 25.10 3.79 23.53
N GLY A 137 24.46 3.01 24.40
CA GLY A 137 23.89 3.50 25.66
C GLY A 137 22.51 4.15 25.56
N SER A 138 21.97 4.35 24.33
CA SER A 138 20.63 4.90 24.17
C SER A 138 19.54 3.88 24.58
N PRO A 139 18.43 4.31 25.23
CA PRO A 139 17.30 3.45 25.56
C PRO A 139 16.67 2.71 24.36
N MET A 140 16.80 3.30 23.17
CA MET A 140 16.28 2.70 21.93
C MET A 140 17.12 1.52 21.43
N ARG A 141 18.35 1.32 21.93
CA ARG A 141 19.30 0.32 21.45
C ARG A 141 19.31 -0.94 22.31
N ASP A 142 19.36 -2.09 21.68
CA ASP A 142 19.75 -3.32 22.33
C ASP A 142 21.26 -3.53 22.18
N GLU A 143 21.99 -3.48 23.29
CA GLU A 143 23.45 -3.52 23.28
C GLU A 143 24.03 -4.82 22.71
N LYS A 144 23.33 -5.94 22.91
CA LYS A 144 23.81 -7.24 22.44
C LYS A 144 23.64 -7.43 20.94
N SER A 145 22.49 -7.10 20.40
CA SER A 145 22.19 -7.29 18.97
C SER A 145 22.50 -6.04 18.13
N LYS A 146 22.77 -4.89 18.74
CA LYS A 146 22.94 -3.58 18.09
C LYS A 146 21.73 -3.12 17.29
N ILE A 147 20.55 -3.68 17.58
CA ILE A 147 19.29 -3.29 16.95
C ILE A 147 18.78 -2.01 17.62
N LEU A 148 18.37 -1.05 16.79
CA LEU A 148 17.69 0.17 17.22
C LEU A 148 16.17 -0.05 17.13
N PHE A 149 15.43 0.37 18.15
CA PHE A 149 13.97 0.26 18.18
C PHE A 149 13.28 1.60 18.01
N ALA A 150 12.08 1.58 17.43
CA ALA A 150 11.21 2.73 17.26
C ALA A 150 9.95 2.55 18.07
N TYR A 151 9.38 3.63 18.57
CA TYR A 151 8.07 3.78 19.21
C TYR A 151 7.88 3.06 20.55
N ASP A 152 8.40 1.87 20.73
CA ASP A 152 8.23 1.05 21.93
C ASP A 152 9.54 0.32 22.28
N TYR A 153 10.19 0.81 23.31
CA TYR A 153 11.45 0.25 23.81
C TYR A 153 11.23 -0.88 24.82
N THR A 154 9.96 -1.18 25.14
CA THR A 154 9.58 -2.26 26.07
C THR A 154 9.33 -3.55 25.31
N THR A 155 8.43 -3.55 24.32
CA THR A 155 8.11 -4.75 23.53
C THR A 155 9.12 -5.02 22.43
N ARG A 156 9.76 -3.97 21.91
CA ARG A 156 10.86 -4.05 20.93
C ARG A 156 10.51 -4.80 19.65
N VAL A 157 9.31 -4.54 19.11
CA VAL A 157 8.83 -5.17 17.86
C VAL A 157 9.03 -4.32 16.61
N ASN A 158 9.35 -3.03 16.78
CA ASN A 158 9.56 -2.11 15.68
C ASN A 158 11.04 -1.71 15.62
N ILE A 159 11.72 -2.09 14.55
CA ILE A 159 13.16 -1.89 14.35
C ILE A 159 13.36 -0.62 13.52
N ARG A 160 14.22 0.29 13.96
CA ARG A 160 14.76 1.37 13.11
C ARG A 160 15.80 0.79 12.18
N VAL A 161 15.73 1.14 10.90
CA VAL A 161 16.59 0.57 9.86
C VAL A 161 17.71 1.54 9.52
N VAL A 162 18.94 1.18 9.86
CA VAL A 162 20.12 1.90 9.39
C VAL A 162 20.30 1.62 7.89
N ASN A 163 20.58 2.65 7.09
CA ASN A 163 20.75 2.53 5.62
C ASN A 163 19.55 1.91 4.87
N GLY A 164 18.33 2.16 5.33
CA GLY A 164 17.11 1.66 4.71
C GLY A 164 16.88 2.11 3.25
N ALA A 165 17.55 3.17 2.80
CA ALA A 165 17.58 3.58 1.40
C ALA A 165 18.13 2.49 0.47
N HIS A 166 18.90 1.55 0.99
CA HIS A 166 19.51 0.47 0.23
C HIS A 166 18.60 -0.77 0.06
N VAL A 167 17.44 -0.85 0.70
CA VAL A 167 16.58 -2.04 0.65
C VAL A 167 16.25 -2.46 -0.79
N LYS A 168 15.82 -1.54 -1.63
CA LYS A 168 15.44 -1.86 -3.02
C LYS A 168 16.66 -2.21 -3.90
N PRO A 169 17.77 -1.46 -3.89
CA PRO A 169 19.01 -1.87 -4.57
C PRO A 169 19.52 -3.24 -4.15
N VAL A 170 19.44 -3.59 -2.87
CA VAL A 170 19.86 -4.91 -2.36
C VAL A 170 18.98 -6.02 -2.92
N LEU A 171 17.67 -5.88 -2.84
CA LEU A 171 16.71 -6.81 -3.41
C LEU A 171 16.91 -6.99 -4.92
N TYR A 172 17.12 -5.90 -5.64
CA TYR A 172 17.35 -5.95 -7.08
C TYR A 172 18.63 -6.73 -7.45
N ARG A 173 19.73 -6.50 -6.72
CA ARG A 173 20.97 -7.27 -6.91
C ARG A 173 20.76 -8.75 -6.65
N GLU A 174 19.99 -9.11 -5.62
CA GLU A 174 19.71 -10.51 -5.31
C GLU A 174 18.85 -11.18 -6.39
N LEU A 175 17.85 -10.48 -6.96
CA LEU A 175 17.12 -10.97 -8.13
C LEU A 175 18.06 -11.31 -9.29
N LEU A 176 18.97 -10.41 -9.63
CA LEU A 176 19.92 -10.63 -10.72
C LEU A 176 20.89 -11.78 -10.41
N ARG A 177 21.39 -11.88 -9.17
CA ARG A 177 22.27 -12.97 -8.72
C ARG A 177 21.62 -14.34 -8.87
N LEU A 178 20.30 -14.43 -8.63
CA LEU A 178 19.51 -15.66 -8.77
C LEU A 178 19.05 -15.94 -10.21
N GLY A 179 19.43 -15.09 -11.18
CA GLY A 179 19.06 -15.25 -12.58
C GLY A 179 17.58 -14.92 -12.88
N VAL A 180 16.90 -14.19 -12.01
CA VAL A 180 15.55 -13.72 -12.26
C VAL A 180 15.54 -12.73 -13.43
N LYS A 181 14.66 -12.97 -14.41
CA LYS A 181 14.49 -12.05 -15.53
C LYS A 181 13.55 -10.90 -15.13
N VAL A 182 14.11 -9.72 -14.98
CA VAL A 182 13.34 -8.51 -14.66
C VAL A 182 13.03 -7.75 -15.95
N LEU A 183 11.74 -7.49 -16.19
CA LEU A 183 11.22 -6.70 -17.30
C LEU A 183 10.71 -5.37 -16.76
N ASP A 184 11.61 -4.43 -16.57
CA ASP A 184 11.28 -3.05 -16.22
C ASP A 184 10.54 -2.34 -17.34
N ARG A 185 9.71 -1.37 -16.98
CA ARG A 185 8.89 -0.59 -17.91
C ARG A 185 7.82 -1.41 -18.63
N VAL A 186 7.42 -2.56 -18.05
CA VAL A 186 6.32 -3.37 -18.58
C VAL A 186 5.15 -3.34 -17.60
N MET A 187 4.08 -2.65 -17.99
CA MET A 187 2.83 -2.56 -17.23
C MET A 187 1.92 -3.73 -17.60
N VAL A 188 1.40 -4.44 -16.62
CA VAL A 188 0.35 -5.46 -16.85
C VAL A 188 -0.93 -4.79 -17.35
N THR A 189 -1.58 -5.42 -18.34
CA THR A 189 -2.85 -4.95 -18.91
C THR A 189 -3.97 -5.96 -18.77
N GLY A 190 -3.64 -7.26 -18.68
CA GLY A 190 -4.59 -8.34 -18.52
C GLY A 190 -3.92 -9.63 -18.05
N LEU A 191 -4.72 -10.57 -17.52
CA LEU A 191 -4.28 -11.91 -17.18
C LEU A 191 -4.68 -12.90 -18.27
N LEU A 192 -3.82 -13.89 -18.51
CA LEU A 192 -4.11 -15.04 -19.38
C LEU A 192 -4.83 -16.11 -18.58
N THR A 193 -5.87 -16.70 -19.16
CA THR A 193 -6.62 -17.80 -18.55
C THR A 193 -6.69 -19.00 -19.47
N GLU A 194 -6.83 -20.17 -18.91
CA GLU A 194 -6.99 -21.42 -19.64
C GLU A 194 -8.19 -21.36 -20.60
N GLY A 195 -7.92 -21.56 -21.90
CA GLY A 195 -8.91 -21.42 -22.96
C GLY A 195 -9.51 -20.02 -23.09
N GLY A 196 -8.88 -18.99 -22.56
CA GLY A 196 -9.37 -17.60 -22.60
C GLY A 196 -10.64 -17.35 -21.77
N LYS A 197 -11.00 -18.26 -20.87
CA LYS A 197 -12.29 -18.24 -20.15
C LYS A 197 -12.15 -17.53 -18.78
N PRO A 198 -13.00 -16.53 -18.47
CA PRO A 198 -13.09 -16.00 -17.11
C PRO A 198 -13.43 -17.10 -16.08
N GLY A 199 -12.85 -17.04 -14.89
CA GLY A 199 -13.02 -18.05 -13.84
C GLY A 199 -12.13 -19.29 -13.98
N ALA A 200 -11.43 -19.47 -15.11
CA ALA A 200 -10.51 -20.57 -15.32
C ALA A 200 -9.13 -20.29 -14.70
N ARG A 201 -8.26 -21.32 -14.72
CA ARG A 201 -6.88 -21.23 -14.24
C ARG A 201 -6.14 -20.07 -14.91
N VAL A 202 -5.46 -19.26 -14.12
CA VAL A 202 -4.56 -18.21 -14.62
C VAL A 202 -3.24 -18.85 -15.05
N ILE A 203 -2.84 -18.56 -16.30
CA ILE A 203 -1.68 -19.16 -16.97
C ILE A 203 -0.67 -18.10 -17.45
N GLY A 204 -0.70 -16.92 -16.85
CA GLY A 204 0.23 -15.84 -17.17
C GLY A 204 -0.44 -14.47 -17.25
N ALA A 205 0.22 -13.55 -17.91
CA ALA A 205 -0.26 -12.17 -18.07
C ALA A 205 0.17 -11.54 -19.41
N MET A 206 -0.54 -10.48 -19.78
CA MET A 206 -0.23 -9.60 -20.90
C MET A 206 0.13 -8.21 -20.38
N GLY A 207 0.96 -7.50 -21.12
CA GLY A 207 1.40 -6.16 -20.75
C GLY A 207 1.95 -5.37 -21.91
N ILE A 208 2.27 -4.10 -21.64
CA ILE A 208 2.92 -3.20 -22.61
C ILE A 208 4.19 -2.60 -22.03
N ASN A 209 5.17 -2.40 -22.87
CA ASN A 209 6.32 -1.56 -22.52
C ASN A 209 5.89 -0.09 -22.59
N VAL A 210 5.98 0.61 -21.47
CA VAL A 210 5.51 2.00 -21.33
C VAL A 210 6.40 3.05 -22.01
N ARG A 211 7.54 2.62 -22.58
CA ARG A 211 8.45 3.48 -23.36
C ARG A 211 8.37 3.22 -24.85
N THR A 212 8.25 1.96 -25.25
CA THR A 212 8.28 1.57 -26.67
C THR A 212 6.91 1.21 -27.23
N GLY A 213 5.95 0.93 -26.37
CA GLY A 213 4.61 0.47 -26.78
C GLY A 213 4.57 -0.98 -27.25
N GLU A 214 5.66 -1.76 -27.14
CA GLU A 214 5.67 -3.19 -27.48
C GLU A 214 4.71 -3.97 -26.58
N PHE A 215 4.06 -5.00 -27.12
CA PHE A 215 3.17 -5.89 -26.39
C PHE A 215 3.92 -7.11 -25.88
N PHE A 216 3.63 -7.53 -24.67
CA PHE A 216 4.20 -8.69 -24.02
C PHE A 216 3.13 -9.73 -23.69
N VAL A 217 3.43 -10.97 -24.01
CA VAL A 217 2.64 -12.16 -23.61
C VAL A 217 3.57 -13.04 -22.80
N VAL A 218 3.31 -13.20 -21.51
CA VAL A 218 4.11 -14.02 -20.61
C VAL A 218 3.29 -15.19 -20.11
N ASN A 219 3.58 -16.38 -20.63
CA ASN A 219 2.98 -17.64 -20.20
C ASN A 219 3.65 -18.11 -18.91
N ALA A 220 2.89 -18.56 -17.91
CA ALA A 220 3.42 -19.00 -16.62
C ALA A 220 2.58 -20.13 -16.03
N LYS A 221 3.21 -21.01 -15.24
CA LYS A 221 2.51 -22.05 -14.48
C LYS A 221 1.79 -21.48 -13.26
N ALA A 222 2.40 -20.46 -12.62
CA ALA A 222 1.82 -19.70 -11.52
C ALA A 222 2.09 -18.20 -11.71
N THR A 223 1.14 -17.36 -11.30
CA THR A 223 1.25 -15.89 -11.34
C THR A 223 1.04 -15.32 -9.96
N ILE A 224 1.93 -14.44 -9.51
CA ILE A 224 1.83 -13.74 -8.21
C ILE A 224 1.47 -12.28 -8.49
N MET A 225 0.31 -11.82 -8.03
CA MET A 225 -0.10 -10.43 -8.09
C MET A 225 0.47 -9.68 -6.89
N SER A 226 1.38 -8.76 -7.15
CA SER A 226 2.04 -7.90 -6.15
C SER A 226 2.14 -6.44 -6.60
N ALA A 227 1.20 -6.01 -7.45
CA ALA A 227 1.14 -4.66 -8.02
C ALA A 227 0.52 -3.62 -7.05
N ALA A 228 0.55 -3.90 -5.75
CA ALA A 228 0.01 -3.06 -4.69
C ALA A 228 -1.51 -2.78 -4.82
N GLN A 229 -1.98 -1.79 -4.09
CA GLN A 229 -3.36 -1.34 -4.10
C GLN A 229 -3.59 -0.23 -5.15
N TYR A 230 -4.78 0.36 -5.14
CA TYR A 230 -5.15 1.49 -5.98
C TYR A 230 -5.08 2.81 -5.21
N SER A 231 -4.57 3.85 -5.85
CA SER A 231 -4.53 5.22 -5.33
C SER A 231 -5.11 6.22 -6.34
N GLY A 232 -5.40 7.44 -5.86
CA GLY A 232 -5.85 8.52 -6.73
C GLY A 232 -7.28 8.34 -7.27
N ILE A 233 -8.11 7.51 -6.63
CA ILE A 233 -9.51 7.29 -7.06
C ILE A 233 -10.38 8.53 -6.79
N TRP A 234 -10.15 9.24 -5.68
CA TRP A 234 -10.91 10.43 -5.28
C TRP A 234 -10.15 11.75 -5.46
N VAL A 235 -8.86 11.70 -5.77
CA VAL A 235 -8.03 12.88 -5.99
C VAL A 235 -8.03 13.23 -7.47
N PHE A 236 -8.76 14.27 -7.83
CA PHE A 236 -8.92 14.68 -9.23
C PHE A 236 -7.80 15.58 -9.76
N ASN A 237 -7.02 16.20 -8.88
CA ASN A 237 -5.97 17.11 -9.28
C ASN A 237 -4.73 16.92 -8.42
N THR A 238 -3.65 16.42 -9.04
CA THR A 238 -2.37 16.18 -8.36
C THR A 238 -1.62 17.48 -8.02
N GLU A 239 -1.85 18.56 -8.74
CA GLU A 239 -1.23 19.86 -8.48
C GLU A 239 -1.93 20.58 -7.31
N LEU A 240 -3.25 20.51 -7.24
CA LEU A 240 -4.02 21.01 -6.09
C LEU A 240 -3.92 20.08 -4.87
N ALA A 241 -3.64 18.81 -5.07
CA ALA A 241 -3.34 17.87 -4.00
C ALA A 241 -1.95 18.11 -3.37
N GLY A 242 -1.29 19.21 -3.68
CA GLY A 242 -0.03 19.61 -3.09
C GLY A 242 -0.03 19.69 -1.57
N SER A 243 -1.20 19.82 -0.97
CA SER A 243 -1.44 19.76 0.47
C SER A 243 -1.78 18.37 1.00
N ALA A 244 -2.08 17.40 0.12
CA ALA A 244 -2.42 16.04 0.54
C ALA A 244 -1.15 15.18 0.68
N VAL A 245 -0.98 14.55 1.81
CA VAL A 245 0.09 13.58 2.03
C VAL A 245 -0.38 12.22 1.56
N HIS A 246 0.20 11.72 0.48
CA HIS A 246 0.05 10.34 0.06
C HIS A 246 1.26 9.55 0.52
N LEU A 247 1.06 8.60 1.42
CA LEU A 247 2.09 7.64 1.80
C LEU A 247 2.34 6.62 0.68
N ASP A 248 1.34 6.40 -0.15
CA ASP A 248 1.41 5.43 -1.24
C ASP A 248 2.10 5.99 -2.48
N CYS A 249 2.72 5.08 -3.22
CA CYS A 249 3.30 5.42 -4.52
C CYS A 249 2.19 5.85 -5.50
N PRO A 250 2.26 7.05 -6.10
CA PRO A 250 1.21 7.55 -7.01
C PRO A 250 1.06 6.74 -8.30
N ASN A 251 2.00 5.84 -8.58
CA ASN A 251 1.92 4.90 -9.70
C ASN A 251 1.10 3.64 -9.39
N ASN A 252 0.64 3.46 -8.15
CA ASN A 252 -0.27 2.37 -7.79
C ASN A 252 -1.70 2.78 -8.16
N VAL A 253 -2.20 2.35 -9.30
CA VAL A 253 -3.49 2.78 -9.83
C VAL A 253 -4.52 1.65 -9.91
N GLY A 254 -4.16 0.44 -9.42
CA GLY A 254 -5.04 -0.72 -9.37
C GLY A 254 -5.11 -1.52 -10.66
N GLU A 255 -4.16 -1.38 -11.58
CA GLU A 255 -4.15 -2.13 -12.84
C GLU A 255 -4.10 -3.64 -12.62
N GLY A 256 -3.35 -4.11 -11.62
CA GLY A 256 -3.31 -5.54 -11.25
C GLY A 256 -4.64 -6.05 -10.71
N THR A 257 -5.28 -5.30 -9.82
CA THR A 257 -6.61 -5.64 -9.28
C THR A 257 -7.66 -5.61 -10.38
N ALA A 258 -7.63 -4.62 -11.28
CA ALA A 258 -8.54 -4.54 -12.42
C ALA A 258 -8.35 -5.69 -13.42
N ALA A 259 -7.11 -6.12 -13.65
CA ALA A 259 -6.81 -7.28 -14.50
C ALA A 259 -7.34 -8.58 -13.87
N ALA A 260 -7.17 -8.77 -12.57
CA ALA A 260 -7.69 -9.92 -11.84
C ALA A 260 -9.23 -9.94 -11.79
N TRP A 261 -9.85 -8.78 -11.55
CA TRP A 261 -11.31 -8.62 -11.61
C TRP A 261 -11.91 -9.07 -12.94
N LYS A 262 -11.32 -8.61 -14.05
CA LYS A 262 -11.82 -8.93 -15.41
C LYS A 262 -11.84 -10.43 -15.73
N VAL A 263 -10.96 -11.21 -15.11
CA VAL A 263 -10.93 -12.67 -15.27
C VAL A 263 -11.70 -13.41 -14.17
N GLY A 264 -12.44 -12.69 -13.31
CA GLY A 264 -13.35 -13.27 -12.33
C GLY A 264 -12.74 -13.61 -10.98
N ALA A 265 -11.60 -13.02 -10.61
CA ALA A 265 -11.06 -13.16 -9.26
C ALA A 265 -11.96 -12.47 -8.23
N GLU A 266 -12.07 -13.08 -7.05
CA GLU A 266 -12.85 -12.54 -5.94
C GLU A 266 -12.10 -11.42 -5.21
N LEU A 267 -12.76 -10.29 -5.01
CA LEU A 267 -12.25 -9.13 -4.28
C LEU A 267 -13.06 -8.92 -3.00
N SER A 268 -12.44 -8.30 -2.00
CA SER A 268 -13.10 -7.94 -0.74
C SER A 268 -12.63 -6.59 -0.22
N LEU A 269 -13.37 -6.01 0.74
CA LEU A 269 -13.12 -4.70 1.36
C LEU A 269 -13.09 -3.54 0.35
N MET A 270 -13.67 -3.73 -0.83
CA MET A 270 -13.72 -2.69 -1.87
C MET A 270 -14.64 -1.53 -1.50
N GLU A 271 -15.61 -1.73 -0.59
CA GLU A 271 -16.49 -0.69 -0.08
C GLU A 271 -15.78 0.32 0.84
N ARG A 272 -14.61 -0.02 1.33
CA ARG A 272 -13.78 0.89 2.12
C ARG A 272 -13.32 2.05 1.26
N SER A 273 -14.25 2.97 1.02
CA SER A 273 -14.03 4.18 0.27
C SER A 273 -13.71 5.32 1.22
N LYS A 274 -12.63 5.98 0.92
CA LYS A 274 -12.20 7.12 1.68
C LYS A 274 -12.79 8.36 1.09
N GLY A 275 -13.38 9.15 1.95
CA GLY A 275 -13.87 10.47 1.62
C GLY A 275 -12.79 11.34 0.98
N PRO A 276 -13.16 12.53 0.53
CA PRO A 276 -12.21 13.47 -0.03
C PRO A 276 -11.05 13.65 0.93
N VAL A 277 -9.86 13.55 0.38
CA VAL A 277 -8.63 13.79 1.14
C VAL A 277 -8.67 15.24 1.59
N HIS A 278 -8.83 15.48 2.88
CA HIS A 278 -8.69 16.82 3.44
C HIS A 278 -7.21 17.21 3.39
N GLY A 279 -6.90 18.25 2.63
CA GLY A 279 -5.54 18.75 2.57
C GLY A 279 -5.10 19.27 3.94
N SER A 280 -3.99 18.80 4.45
CA SER A 280 -3.31 19.46 5.56
C SER A 280 -2.36 20.50 4.99
N PHE A 281 -2.66 21.76 5.22
CA PHE A 281 -1.69 22.83 5.03
C PHE A 281 -0.71 22.79 6.20
N GLY A 282 0.58 22.88 5.92
CA GLY A 282 1.58 23.09 6.95
C GLY A 282 2.46 21.90 7.31
N TRP A 283 2.22 20.71 6.79
CA TRP A 283 3.18 19.63 6.92
C TRP A 283 4.17 19.68 5.77
N PRO A 284 5.43 20.05 5.99
CA PRO A 284 6.42 19.99 4.94
C PRO A 284 6.60 18.53 4.51
N ARG A 285 6.56 18.26 3.22
CA ARG A 285 6.80 16.95 2.62
C ARG A 285 8.30 16.62 2.62
N PHE A 286 8.90 16.63 3.80
CA PHE A 286 10.32 16.36 3.94
C PHE A 286 10.65 14.89 4.17
N GLY A 287 9.84 14.00 3.61
CA GLY A 287 10.18 12.59 3.63
C GLY A 287 9.92 11.88 4.95
N VAL A 288 9.15 12.44 5.83
CA VAL A 288 8.70 11.74 7.03
C VAL A 288 7.63 10.74 6.62
N GLY A 289 7.93 9.46 6.65
CA GLY A 289 6.98 8.41 6.29
C GLY A 289 5.80 8.33 7.23
N SER A 290 6.04 8.47 8.52
CA SER A 290 5.01 8.44 9.54
C SER A 290 5.06 9.69 10.41
N PRO A 291 3.95 10.41 10.60
CA PRO A 291 3.86 11.52 11.55
C PRO A 291 4.27 11.12 12.97
N THR A 292 4.05 9.84 13.35
CA THR A 292 4.44 9.31 14.66
C THR A 292 5.94 9.42 14.91
N ASN A 293 6.77 9.36 13.87
CA ASN A 293 8.21 9.50 14.00
C ASN A 293 8.63 10.87 14.55
N THR A 294 7.90 11.92 14.23
CA THR A 294 8.24 13.31 14.61
C THR A 294 7.51 13.75 15.88
N TRP A 295 6.24 13.34 16.04
CA TRP A 295 5.37 13.90 17.08
C TRP A 295 5.47 13.21 18.43
N PHE A 296 5.48 11.86 18.44
CA PHE A 296 5.53 11.12 19.71
C PHE A 296 6.70 11.47 20.61
N PRO A 297 7.91 11.67 20.07
CA PRO A 297 9.05 11.95 20.92
C PRO A 297 9.27 13.43 21.25
N CYS A 298 8.39 14.37 20.85
CA CYS A 298 8.52 15.79 21.21
C CYS A 298 7.30 16.32 21.97
N ASN A 299 7.43 17.45 22.63
CA ASN A 299 6.30 18.15 23.20
C ASN A 299 5.49 18.84 22.10
N LEU A 300 4.17 18.85 22.25
CA LEU A 300 3.27 19.67 21.46
C LEU A 300 2.96 20.94 22.27
N VAL A 301 3.16 22.11 21.68
CA VAL A 301 2.92 23.40 22.35
C VAL A 301 2.02 24.28 21.51
N ASP A 302 1.32 25.20 22.16
CA ASP A 302 0.51 26.22 21.51
C ASP A 302 1.34 27.43 21.05
N ALA A 303 0.71 28.44 20.42
CA ALA A 303 1.38 29.66 19.94
C ALA A 303 2.05 30.48 21.06
N ASN A 304 1.70 30.27 22.32
CA ASN A 304 2.31 30.93 23.48
C ASN A 304 3.34 30.03 24.16
N GLY A 305 3.64 28.83 23.63
CA GLY A 305 4.57 27.90 24.25
C GLY A 305 3.94 27.06 25.37
N LYS A 306 2.63 27.11 25.56
CA LYS A 306 1.93 26.28 26.54
C LYS A 306 1.84 24.84 26.05
N GLU A 307 2.30 23.89 26.86
CA GLU A 307 2.30 22.47 26.53
C GLU A 307 0.87 21.91 26.43
N VAL A 308 0.61 21.13 25.37
CA VAL A 308 -0.59 20.34 25.20
C VAL A 308 -0.39 19.03 25.97
N PRO A 309 -1.25 18.70 26.94
CA PRO A 309 -1.09 17.47 27.72
C PRO A 309 -1.19 16.22 26.84
N TRP A 310 -0.34 15.26 27.10
CA TRP A 310 -0.45 13.90 26.58
C TRP A 310 -1.08 12.99 27.62
N VAL A 311 -1.95 12.10 27.21
CA VAL A 311 -2.67 11.17 28.09
C VAL A 311 -2.59 9.74 27.59
N ASP A 312 -2.72 8.79 28.51
CA ASP A 312 -2.94 7.38 28.20
C ASP A 312 -4.44 7.09 27.91
N ARG A 313 -4.78 5.82 27.72
CA ARG A 313 -6.16 5.39 27.45
C ARG A 313 -7.12 5.64 28.61
N GLU A 314 -6.60 5.71 29.80
CA GLU A 314 -7.32 5.95 31.04
C GLU A 314 -7.44 7.45 31.35
N GLY A 315 -6.82 8.32 30.55
CA GLY A 315 -6.82 9.78 30.73
C GLY A 315 -5.73 10.29 31.69
N ASN A 316 -4.78 9.45 32.11
CA ASN A 316 -3.69 9.90 32.96
C ASN A 316 -2.66 10.69 32.16
N ILE A 317 -2.17 11.82 32.70
CA ILE A 317 -1.19 12.65 32.05
C ILE A 317 0.18 11.96 31.97
N LEU A 318 0.72 11.86 30.77
CA LEU A 318 2.05 11.32 30.46
C LEU A 318 3.06 12.46 30.44
N LYS A 319 3.89 12.54 31.47
CA LYS A 319 4.85 13.66 31.63
C LYS A 319 6.13 13.46 30.84
N ASN A 320 6.57 12.22 30.63
CA ASN A 320 7.83 11.91 29.99
C ASN A 320 7.63 11.40 28.57
N VAL A 321 8.55 11.76 27.67
CA VAL A 321 8.57 11.23 26.28
C VAL A 321 8.66 9.69 26.27
N SER A 322 9.42 9.08 27.17
CA SER A 322 9.52 7.63 27.31
C SER A 322 8.17 6.94 27.58
N ASP A 323 7.27 7.61 28.30
CA ASP A 323 5.93 7.09 28.58
C ASP A 323 5.04 7.14 27.35
N ARG A 324 5.27 8.10 26.45
CA ARG A 324 4.54 8.29 25.19
C ARG A 324 4.98 7.29 24.13
N THR A 325 6.26 6.93 24.11
CA THR A 325 6.82 5.96 23.15
C THR A 325 6.54 4.51 23.55
N ALA A 326 6.04 4.27 24.75
CA ALA A 326 5.49 2.98 25.12
C ALA A 326 4.10 2.81 24.50
N PHE A 327 4.01 2.15 23.37
CA PHE A 327 2.74 1.87 22.65
C PHE A 327 1.67 1.19 23.52
N LYS A 328 2.07 0.64 24.65
CA LYS A 328 1.18 0.06 25.66
C LYS A 328 0.22 1.07 26.27
N ALA A 329 0.64 2.31 26.41
CA ALA A 329 -0.18 3.34 27.04
C ALA A 329 -1.27 3.92 26.12
N GLY A 330 -1.17 3.71 24.80
CA GLY A 330 -2.07 4.34 23.83
C GLY A 330 -2.00 5.86 23.92
N ALA A 331 -0.77 6.38 24.07
CA ALA A 331 -0.52 7.81 24.23
C ALA A 331 -1.12 8.64 23.10
N THR A 332 -1.83 9.70 23.47
CA THR A 332 -2.42 10.67 22.54
C THR A 332 -2.38 12.06 23.19
N PRO A 333 -2.31 13.16 22.42
CA PRO A 333 -2.69 14.46 22.98
C PRO A 333 -4.07 14.37 23.59
N THR A 334 -4.32 15.18 24.61
CA THR A 334 -5.58 15.17 25.32
C THR A 334 -6.78 15.20 24.35
N PRO A 335 -7.80 14.35 24.52
CA PRO A 335 -8.99 14.37 23.68
C PRO A 335 -9.75 15.72 23.74
N ASP A 336 -9.57 16.49 24.80
CA ASP A 336 -10.22 17.79 25.02
C ASP A 336 -9.53 18.96 24.29
N ILE A 337 -8.58 18.68 23.41
CA ILE A 337 -7.77 19.73 22.75
C ILE A 337 -8.64 20.77 22.03
N ASN A 338 -9.77 20.33 21.43
CA ASN A 338 -10.69 21.22 20.73
C ASN A 338 -11.43 22.13 21.71
N ASP A 339 -11.96 21.54 22.76
CA ASP A 339 -12.64 22.29 23.83
C ASP A 339 -11.70 23.27 24.51
N MET A 340 -10.43 22.89 24.68
CA MET A 340 -9.39 23.79 25.21
C MET A 340 -9.11 24.96 24.27
N ILE A 341 -9.09 24.74 22.96
CA ILE A 341 -8.96 25.80 21.95
C ILE A 341 -10.19 26.70 21.96
N GLU A 342 -11.38 26.14 21.97
CA GLU A 342 -12.64 26.90 22.01
C GLU A 342 -12.78 27.74 23.28
N ARG A 343 -12.31 27.24 24.42
CA ARG A 343 -12.28 27.98 25.69
C ARG A 343 -11.12 28.99 25.79
N GLY A 344 -10.25 29.06 24.77
CA GLY A 344 -9.07 29.93 24.76
C GLY A 344 -7.96 29.50 25.73
N GLU A 345 -7.99 28.25 26.19
CA GLU A 345 -6.94 27.67 27.03
C GLU A 345 -5.71 27.30 26.24
N LEU A 346 -5.85 27.03 24.95
CA LEU A 346 -4.79 26.84 23.96
C LEU A 346 -4.99 27.81 22.79
N VAL A 347 -3.90 28.37 22.29
CA VAL A 347 -3.91 29.35 21.20
C VAL A 347 -3.25 28.76 19.95
N LEU A 348 -3.99 28.77 18.84
CA LEU A 348 -3.46 28.30 17.56
C LEU A 348 -2.47 29.31 16.93
N PRO A 349 -1.52 28.82 16.09
CA PRO A 349 -1.27 27.44 15.72
C PRO A 349 -0.55 26.61 16.78
N LEU A 350 -0.61 25.28 16.65
CA LEU A 350 0.18 24.38 17.48
C LEU A 350 1.53 24.07 16.82
N TYR A 351 2.52 23.74 17.64
CA TYR A 351 3.89 23.43 17.19
C TYR A 351 4.41 22.16 17.84
N ALA A 352 5.18 21.37 17.07
CA ALA A 352 6.05 20.36 17.61
C ALA A 352 7.33 21.04 18.09
N ASP A 353 7.60 20.96 19.38
CA ASP A 353 8.81 21.49 20.01
C ASP A 353 9.95 20.48 19.83
N LEU A 354 10.64 20.55 18.69
CA LEU A 354 11.73 19.63 18.37
C LEU A 354 12.88 19.71 19.38
N PRO A 355 13.27 20.89 19.90
CA PRO A 355 14.27 20.99 20.97
C PRO A 355 13.91 20.20 22.24
N SER A 356 12.62 19.99 22.53
CA SER A 356 12.18 19.17 23.68
C SER A 356 12.39 17.67 23.50
N MET A 357 12.65 17.23 22.27
CA MET A 357 12.92 15.82 21.95
C MET A 357 14.29 15.43 22.52
N PRO A 358 14.43 14.23 23.14
CA PRO A 358 15.74 13.73 23.53
C PRO A 358 16.73 13.76 22.34
N GLU A 359 17.98 14.11 22.60
CA GLU A 359 18.99 14.31 21.55
C GLU A 359 19.19 13.07 20.68
N ASP A 360 19.27 11.89 21.29
CA ASP A 360 19.41 10.63 20.58
C ASP A 360 18.17 10.30 19.71
N GLU A 361 16.96 10.63 20.17
CA GLU A 361 15.73 10.53 19.38
C GLU A 361 15.76 11.48 18.17
N ARG A 362 16.14 12.72 18.39
CA ARG A 362 16.23 13.73 17.34
C ARG A 362 17.25 13.33 16.28
N ARG A 363 18.44 12.86 16.70
CA ARG A 363 19.46 12.32 15.80
C ARG A 363 18.97 11.09 15.03
N ALA A 364 18.26 10.16 15.68
CA ALA A 364 17.72 8.99 15.01
C ALA A 364 16.64 9.35 13.99
N ILE A 365 15.73 10.24 14.33
CA ILE A 365 14.63 10.63 13.44
C ILE A 365 15.16 11.42 12.24
N TRP A 366 15.88 12.48 12.46
CA TRP A 366 16.32 13.41 11.41
C TRP A 366 17.56 12.95 10.66
N GLY A 367 18.51 12.36 11.35
CA GLY A 367 19.76 11.86 10.73
C GLY A 367 19.64 10.47 10.13
N LEU A 368 18.79 9.60 10.68
CA LEU A 368 18.68 8.20 10.29
C LEU A 368 17.39 7.90 9.54
N MET A 369 16.23 8.07 10.20
CA MET A 369 14.96 7.62 9.62
C MET A 369 14.55 8.44 8.41
N ILE A 370 14.52 9.76 8.51
CA ILE A 370 14.15 10.67 7.43
C ILE A 370 15.11 10.56 6.24
N ALA A 371 16.40 10.49 6.50
CA ALA A 371 17.41 10.31 5.46
C ALA A 371 17.27 8.95 4.76
N ASN A 372 16.92 7.89 5.49
CA ASN A 372 16.77 6.53 4.97
C ASN A 372 15.51 6.31 4.13
N GLU A 373 14.48 7.10 4.30
CA GLU A 373 13.32 7.07 3.39
C GLU A 373 13.67 7.59 1.98
N GLY A 374 14.87 8.13 1.77
CA GLY A 374 15.41 8.47 0.45
C GLY A 374 14.58 9.46 -0.34
N LYS A 375 13.62 10.14 0.29
CA LYS A 375 12.79 11.15 -0.35
C LYS A 375 13.58 12.42 -0.67
N THR A 376 14.73 12.57 0.00
CA THR A 376 15.75 13.53 -0.39
C THR A 376 17.08 12.80 -0.50
N ARG A 377 17.73 12.86 -1.65
CA ARG A 377 19.10 12.31 -1.85
C ARG A 377 20.19 13.14 -1.16
N VAL A 378 19.77 14.15 -0.43
CA VAL A 378 20.65 15.11 0.26
C VAL A 378 20.46 14.91 1.75
N PRO A 379 21.49 14.95 2.56
CA PRO A 379 21.36 14.91 4.01
C PRO A 379 20.32 15.93 4.50
N VAL A 380 19.35 15.49 5.27
CA VAL A 380 18.22 16.34 5.69
C VAL A 380 18.69 17.54 6.47
N TYR A 381 19.66 17.37 7.37
CA TYR A 381 20.26 18.50 8.11
C TYR A 381 20.87 19.55 7.19
N GLN A 382 21.53 19.16 6.11
CA GLN A 382 22.08 20.10 5.14
C GLN A 382 20.95 20.89 4.45
N VAL A 383 19.91 20.20 3.98
CA VAL A 383 18.78 20.85 3.30
C VAL A 383 18.04 21.80 4.24
N PHE A 384 17.81 21.40 5.47
CA PHE A 384 17.16 22.25 6.46
C PHE A 384 18.05 23.44 6.85
N GLY A 385 19.36 23.22 7.05
CA GLY A 385 20.31 24.29 7.33
C GLY A 385 20.39 25.32 6.21
N GLU A 386 20.41 24.86 4.94
CA GLU A 386 20.36 25.74 3.77
C GLU A 386 19.04 26.52 3.68
N ALA A 387 17.93 25.93 4.15
CA ALA A 387 16.63 26.59 4.26
C ALA A 387 16.48 27.46 5.54
N GLY A 388 17.49 27.51 6.39
CA GLY A 388 17.47 28.26 7.66
C GLY A 388 16.70 27.58 8.79
N PHE A 389 16.41 26.28 8.68
CA PHE A 389 15.75 25.48 9.72
C PHE A 389 16.74 24.54 10.42
N ASP A 390 16.74 24.57 11.74
CA ASP A 390 17.61 23.75 12.60
C ASP A 390 16.74 22.93 13.57
N PRO A 391 16.63 21.60 13.40
CA PRO A 391 15.83 20.77 14.30
C PRO A 391 16.26 20.82 15.77
N ASP A 392 17.51 21.27 16.05
CA ASP A 392 18.03 21.39 17.40
C ASP A 392 17.57 22.68 18.10
N LYS A 393 17.00 23.63 17.34
CA LYS A 393 16.62 24.97 17.86
C LYS A 393 15.21 25.37 17.48
N ASP A 394 14.69 24.89 16.38
CA ASP A 394 13.44 25.36 15.82
C ASP A 394 12.27 24.42 16.12
N MET A 395 11.08 25.01 16.17
CA MET A 395 9.82 24.29 16.27
C MET A 395 9.23 24.09 14.87
N MET A 396 8.48 23.03 14.70
CA MET A 396 7.73 22.76 13.47
C MET A 396 6.24 22.98 13.69
N GLN A 397 5.60 23.82 12.88
CA GLN A 397 4.16 24.02 12.98
C GLN A 397 3.42 22.72 12.77
N ALA A 398 2.56 22.38 13.73
CA ALA A 398 1.66 21.25 13.61
C ALA A 398 0.57 21.52 12.57
N PRO A 399 0.29 20.61 11.66
CA PRO A 399 -0.85 20.75 10.77
C PRO A 399 -2.14 20.75 11.58
N ILE A 400 -2.91 21.82 11.44
CA ILE A 400 -4.27 21.87 11.92
C ILE A 400 -5.11 21.28 10.81
N THR A 401 -5.36 19.99 10.87
CA THR A 401 -6.45 19.41 10.11
C THR A 401 -7.72 19.57 10.93
N THR A 402 -8.85 19.70 10.25
CA THR A 402 -10.17 19.70 10.89
C THR A 402 -10.21 18.66 12.00
N LEU A 403 -10.57 19.11 13.16
CA LEU A 403 -10.54 18.43 14.44
C LEU A 403 -11.60 17.31 14.53
N GLU A 404 -11.96 16.68 13.41
CA GLU A 404 -12.75 15.46 13.43
C GLU A 404 -11.93 14.32 14.01
N VAL A 405 -12.11 14.14 15.30
CA VAL A 405 -11.68 12.95 16.01
C VAL A 405 -12.55 11.80 15.51
N GLY A 406 -12.13 11.12 14.52
CA GLY A 406 -12.87 9.97 14.05
C GLY A 406 -11.98 8.72 14.07
N GLY A 407 -12.41 7.65 14.71
CA GLY A 407 -11.83 6.34 14.68
C GLY A 407 -10.94 5.99 15.86
N GLU A 408 -11.36 5.00 16.60
CA GLU A 408 -10.62 4.46 17.71
C GLU A 408 -9.21 4.02 17.31
N GLY A 409 -8.21 4.56 18.00
CA GLY A 409 -6.87 3.98 18.07
C GLY A 409 -5.84 4.42 17.04
N GLU A 410 -6.11 5.40 16.19
CA GLU A 410 -5.17 5.78 15.13
C GLU A 410 -4.58 7.19 15.29
N GLY A 411 -3.97 7.46 16.39
CA GLY A 411 -3.25 8.70 16.63
C GLY A 411 -4.15 9.92 16.86
N PRO A 412 -3.58 11.02 17.29
CA PRO A 412 -4.33 12.23 17.58
C PRO A 412 -4.92 12.86 16.33
N PRO A 413 -6.01 13.62 16.45
CA PRO A 413 -6.69 14.31 15.34
C PRO A 413 -5.76 15.15 14.47
N LEU A 414 -4.75 15.73 15.10
CA LEU A 414 -3.71 16.52 14.43
C LEU A 414 -2.86 15.72 13.43
N TRP A 415 -2.86 14.40 13.48
CA TRP A 415 -2.09 13.51 12.61
C TRP A 415 -2.94 12.84 11.55
N ARG A 416 -4.21 12.99 11.65
CA ARG A 416 -5.08 12.65 10.54
C ARG A 416 -4.89 13.67 9.45
N SER A 417 -3.70 13.60 8.90
CA SER A 417 -3.47 14.14 7.59
C SER A 417 -4.54 13.58 6.67
N ALA A 418 -4.69 14.21 5.60
CA ALA A 418 -5.43 13.76 4.46
C ALA A 418 -5.11 12.33 3.98
N SER A 419 -4.09 11.72 4.50
CA SER A 419 -3.78 10.29 4.40
C SER A 419 -4.61 9.43 5.37
N ALA A 420 -5.34 10.03 6.29
CA ALA A 420 -6.19 9.27 7.20
C ALA A 420 -7.18 8.41 6.43
N GLY A 421 -7.43 8.82 5.27
CA GLY A 421 -8.00 7.92 4.37
C GLY A 421 -7.04 6.83 3.87
N GLY A 422 -5.67 6.96 3.97
CA GLY A 422 -4.67 6.02 3.55
C GLY A 422 -4.75 4.75 4.32
N GLY A 423 -5.66 4.11 4.58
CA GLY A 423 -5.75 3.02 5.40
C GLY A 423 -4.95 1.88 4.94
N TRP A 424 -4.30 1.64 5.77
CA TRP A 424 -3.79 0.37 6.07
C TRP A 424 -4.98 -0.63 5.93
N GLY A 425 -4.88 -1.59 5.00
CA GLY A 425 -5.93 -2.56 4.76
C GLY A 425 -7.02 -2.10 3.77
N SER A 426 -6.61 -1.64 2.60
CA SER A 426 -7.53 -1.42 1.48
C SER A 426 -8.12 -2.72 0.95
N GLY A 427 -9.11 -2.61 0.10
CA GLY A 427 -9.67 -3.74 -0.63
C GLY A 427 -8.69 -4.36 -1.62
N GLY A 428 -8.91 -5.60 -1.96
CA GLY A 428 -8.05 -6.36 -2.85
C GLY A 428 -8.51 -7.80 -3.02
N LEU A 429 -7.58 -8.65 -3.44
CA LEU A 429 -7.81 -10.06 -3.66
C LEU A 429 -8.03 -10.82 -2.36
N VAL A 430 -9.03 -11.69 -2.33
CA VAL A 430 -9.22 -12.66 -1.24
C VAL A 430 -8.20 -13.78 -1.43
N VAL A 431 -7.53 -14.15 -0.35
CA VAL A 431 -6.57 -15.27 -0.34
C VAL A 431 -6.82 -16.24 0.81
N ASP A 432 -6.32 -17.45 0.63
CA ASP A 432 -6.26 -18.49 1.65
C ASP A 432 -4.88 -18.57 2.34
N TRP A 433 -4.69 -19.56 3.23
CA TRP A 433 -3.42 -19.81 3.93
C TRP A 433 -2.26 -20.19 3.00
N ASP A 434 -2.52 -20.55 1.76
CA ASP A 434 -1.49 -20.79 0.73
C ASP A 434 -1.21 -19.56 -0.13
N MET A 435 -1.78 -18.38 0.20
CA MET A 435 -1.76 -17.17 -0.63
C MET A 435 -2.41 -17.36 -2.01
N LYS A 436 -3.21 -18.41 -2.19
CA LYS A 436 -4.01 -18.63 -3.40
C LYS A 436 -5.22 -17.72 -3.41
N THR A 437 -5.51 -17.17 -4.56
CA THR A 437 -6.78 -16.47 -4.78
C THR A 437 -7.91 -17.45 -5.12
N SER A 438 -9.10 -16.92 -5.38
CA SER A 438 -10.22 -17.73 -5.86
C SER A 438 -10.00 -18.38 -7.24
N LEU A 439 -8.95 -17.99 -7.96
CA LEU A 439 -8.60 -18.56 -9.27
C LEU A 439 -7.36 -19.45 -9.18
N PRO A 440 -7.42 -20.71 -9.65
CA PRO A 440 -6.24 -21.57 -9.70
C PRO A 440 -5.09 -20.91 -10.47
N GLY A 441 -3.85 -21.07 -10.00
CA GLY A 441 -2.66 -20.50 -10.63
C GLY A 441 -2.43 -19.01 -10.34
N LEU A 442 -3.37 -18.34 -9.66
CA LEU A 442 -3.20 -16.94 -9.24
C LEU A 442 -2.98 -16.85 -7.71
N TYR A 443 -1.89 -16.23 -7.33
CA TYR A 443 -1.48 -15.92 -5.97
C TYR A 443 -1.46 -14.40 -5.76
N ALA A 444 -1.44 -13.93 -4.51
CA ALA A 444 -1.27 -12.51 -4.23
C ALA A 444 -0.30 -12.27 -3.08
N ALA A 445 0.33 -11.08 -3.07
CA ALA A 445 1.25 -10.65 -2.05
C ALA A 445 1.19 -9.13 -1.83
N GLY A 446 1.49 -8.69 -0.60
CA GLY A 446 1.47 -7.29 -0.21
C GLY A 446 0.08 -6.67 -0.32
N ASN A 447 0.04 -5.37 -0.53
CA ASN A 447 -1.21 -4.59 -0.57
C ASN A 447 -2.15 -4.93 -1.76
N ALA A 448 -1.83 -5.92 -2.59
CA ALA A 448 -2.79 -6.50 -3.53
C ALA A 448 -3.84 -7.38 -2.84
N ILE A 449 -3.61 -7.76 -1.57
CA ILE A 449 -4.49 -8.63 -0.78
C ILE A 449 -5.44 -7.79 0.07
N ALA A 450 -6.70 -8.19 0.12
CA ALA A 450 -7.71 -7.57 0.97
C ALA A 450 -7.36 -7.70 2.46
N GLY A 451 -7.40 -6.57 3.18
CA GLY A 451 -7.13 -6.54 4.62
C GLY A 451 -5.66 -6.68 5.01
N GLU A 452 -4.73 -6.62 4.06
CA GLU A 452 -3.31 -6.51 4.36
C GLU A 452 -3.03 -5.17 5.04
N ASN A 453 -2.23 -5.17 6.11
CA ASN A 453 -1.97 -4.01 6.97
C ASN A 453 -0.53 -3.97 7.54
N GLY A 454 0.35 -4.81 7.06
CA GLY A 454 1.70 -4.96 7.62
C GLY A 454 2.75 -3.98 7.09
N GLY A 455 2.39 -3.06 6.20
CA GLY A 455 3.34 -2.11 5.58
C GLY A 455 4.50 -2.81 4.86
N HIS A 456 5.73 -2.29 5.05
CA HIS A 456 6.91 -2.87 4.43
C HIS A 456 7.17 -4.33 4.85
N PRO A 457 7.12 -4.68 6.17
CA PRO A 457 7.28 -6.07 6.59
C PRO A 457 6.16 -6.98 6.10
N GLY A 458 4.89 -6.52 6.11
CA GLY A 458 3.78 -7.29 5.55
C GLY A 458 3.96 -7.58 4.06
N ALA A 459 4.40 -6.59 3.30
CA ALA A 459 4.73 -6.78 1.88
C ALA A 459 5.87 -7.81 1.69
N ALA A 460 6.93 -7.73 2.48
CA ALA A 460 8.05 -8.66 2.39
C ALA A 460 7.66 -10.09 2.77
N THR A 461 6.96 -10.27 3.89
CA THR A 461 6.61 -11.59 4.43
C THR A 461 5.57 -12.30 3.59
N THR A 462 4.51 -11.60 3.16
CA THR A 462 3.52 -12.16 2.25
C THR A 462 4.13 -12.48 0.88
N GLY A 463 5.10 -11.67 0.41
CA GLY A 463 5.90 -11.97 -0.78
C GLY A 463 6.73 -13.23 -0.62
N ARG A 464 7.51 -13.34 0.46
CA ARG A 464 8.26 -14.57 0.81
C ARG A 464 7.36 -15.79 0.78
N TYR A 465 6.24 -15.70 1.46
CA TYR A 465 5.30 -16.80 1.60
C TYR A 465 4.67 -17.18 0.25
N ALA A 466 4.11 -16.22 -0.49
CA ALA A 466 3.52 -16.46 -1.81
C ALA A 466 4.53 -17.02 -2.82
N GLY A 467 5.79 -16.54 -2.78
CA GLY A 467 6.86 -17.05 -3.64
C GLY A 467 7.14 -18.54 -3.44
N ARG A 468 7.19 -18.98 -2.17
CA ARG A 468 7.34 -20.39 -1.80
C ARG A 468 6.19 -21.23 -2.35
N LYS A 469 4.96 -20.79 -2.07
CA LYS A 469 3.72 -21.50 -2.44
C LYS A 469 3.52 -21.57 -3.96
N ALA A 470 3.79 -20.49 -4.67
CA ALA A 470 3.69 -20.47 -6.13
C ALA A 470 4.73 -21.38 -6.79
N ALA A 471 5.96 -21.46 -6.24
CA ALA A 471 6.99 -22.36 -6.73
C ALA A 471 6.61 -23.84 -6.53
N GLU A 472 6.09 -24.19 -5.34
CA GLU A 472 5.58 -25.53 -5.04
C GLU A 472 4.48 -25.94 -6.03
N TYR A 473 3.50 -25.06 -6.24
CA TYR A 473 2.44 -25.31 -7.22
C TYR A 473 2.98 -25.43 -8.64
N ALA A 474 3.87 -24.54 -9.08
CA ALA A 474 4.43 -24.56 -10.42
C ALA A 474 5.22 -25.86 -10.73
N ALA A 475 5.79 -26.50 -9.70
CA ALA A 475 6.43 -27.80 -9.83
C ALA A 475 5.46 -28.97 -10.06
N THR A 476 4.18 -28.80 -9.76
CA THR A 476 3.15 -29.86 -9.85
C THR A 476 2.30 -29.78 -11.11
N VAL A 477 2.43 -28.72 -11.90
CA VAL A 477 1.57 -28.47 -13.04
C VAL A 477 2.34 -28.22 -14.33
N ASP A 478 1.73 -28.57 -15.46
CA ASP A 478 2.27 -28.29 -16.78
C ASP A 478 1.92 -26.88 -17.25
N SER A 479 2.76 -26.35 -18.15
CA SER A 479 2.46 -25.14 -18.89
C SER A 479 1.33 -25.40 -19.89
N LEU A 480 0.41 -24.45 -19.98
CA LEU A 480 -0.69 -24.48 -20.95
C LEU A 480 -0.42 -23.45 -22.05
N VAL A 481 -0.96 -23.72 -23.24
CA VAL A 481 -0.86 -22.77 -24.37
C VAL A 481 -1.92 -21.69 -24.22
N PRO A 482 -1.55 -20.40 -24.26
CA PRO A 482 -2.51 -19.30 -24.22
C PRO A 482 -3.46 -19.30 -25.42
N ASP A 483 -4.71 -18.89 -25.20
CA ASP A 483 -5.68 -18.71 -26.28
C ASP A 483 -5.35 -17.45 -27.09
N ARG A 484 -5.10 -17.62 -28.37
CA ARG A 484 -4.78 -16.52 -29.28
C ARG A 484 -5.89 -15.47 -29.37
N LYS A 485 -7.17 -15.88 -29.29
CA LYS A 485 -8.31 -14.96 -29.31
C LYS A 485 -8.31 -14.03 -28.12
N GLN A 486 -7.94 -14.53 -26.91
CA GLN A 486 -7.80 -13.70 -25.72
C GLN A 486 -6.68 -12.66 -25.88
N ILE A 487 -5.55 -13.09 -26.43
CA ILE A 487 -4.40 -12.19 -26.70
C ILE A 487 -4.78 -11.10 -27.70
N ASP A 488 -5.42 -11.46 -28.82
CA ASP A 488 -5.81 -10.53 -29.86
C ASP A 488 -6.87 -9.53 -29.39
N ALA A 489 -7.83 -9.99 -28.56
CA ALA A 489 -8.84 -9.13 -27.96
C ALA A 489 -8.20 -8.09 -27.01
N GLU A 490 -7.28 -8.54 -26.16
CA GLU A 490 -6.57 -7.63 -25.24
C GLU A 490 -5.67 -6.63 -26.00
N LYS A 491 -4.98 -7.10 -27.02
CA LYS A 491 -4.15 -6.25 -27.88
C LYS A 491 -4.99 -5.18 -28.59
N THR A 492 -6.17 -5.57 -29.10
CA THR A 492 -7.14 -4.63 -29.70
C THR A 492 -7.60 -3.60 -28.68
N ARG A 493 -7.98 -4.02 -27.47
CA ARG A 493 -8.40 -3.13 -26.39
C ARG A 493 -7.30 -2.15 -26.00
N VAL A 494 -6.06 -2.61 -25.90
CA VAL A 494 -4.90 -1.80 -25.50
C VAL A 494 -4.63 -0.69 -26.52
N TYR A 495 -4.60 -1.01 -27.80
CA TYR A 495 -4.21 -0.07 -28.85
C TYR A 495 -5.38 0.67 -29.51
N GLN A 496 -6.62 0.49 -29.04
CA GLN A 496 -7.82 1.06 -29.68
C GLN A 496 -7.78 2.59 -29.90
N ARG A 497 -7.01 3.31 -29.09
CA ARG A 497 -6.89 4.77 -29.18
C ARG A 497 -5.58 5.25 -29.81
N VAL A 498 -4.66 4.35 -30.12
CA VAL A 498 -3.40 4.70 -30.80
C VAL A 498 -3.69 5.15 -32.23
N GLY A 499 -3.18 6.34 -32.59
CA GLY A 499 -3.40 6.92 -33.92
C GLY A 499 -4.80 7.50 -34.14
N GLN A 500 -5.66 7.49 -33.13
CA GLN A 500 -6.98 8.10 -33.20
C GLN A 500 -6.94 9.57 -32.81
N THR A 501 -7.77 10.37 -33.45
CA THR A 501 -8.00 11.76 -33.05
C THR A 501 -8.92 11.82 -31.84
N GLY A 502 -8.82 12.90 -31.08
CA GLY A 502 -9.66 13.15 -29.90
C GLY A 502 -9.38 14.53 -29.32
N ASP A 503 -10.24 14.93 -28.40
CA ASP A 503 -10.17 16.23 -27.71
C ASP A 503 -10.07 16.07 -26.17
N VAL A 504 -10.11 14.84 -25.67
CA VAL A 504 -9.95 14.52 -24.25
C VAL A 504 -8.54 13.94 -24.01
N GLY A 505 -7.76 14.55 -23.13
CA GLY A 505 -6.49 13.99 -22.68
C GLY A 505 -6.69 13.02 -21.50
N TRP A 506 -5.68 12.19 -21.21
CA TRP A 506 -5.73 11.29 -20.07
C TRP A 506 -5.89 12.02 -18.72
N LYS A 507 -5.40 13.27 -18.62
CA LYS A 507 -5.53 14.09 -17.40
C LYS A 507 -6.97 14.46 -17.13
N GLU A 508 -7.68 14.91 -18.17
CA GLU A 508 -9.09 15.26 -18.11
C GLU A 508 -9.95 14.03 -17.78
N LEU A 509 -9.67 12.89 -18.42
CA LEU A 509 -10.35 11.62 -18.15
C LEU A 509 -10.15 11.18 -16.70
N ASN A 510 -8.91 11.28 -16.18
CA ASN A 510 -8.61 10.97 -14.78
C ASN A 510 -9.33 11.92 -13.82
N ALA A 511 -9.29 13.22 -14.07
CA ALA A 511 -9.93 14.26 -13.26
C ALA A 511 -11.46 14.07 -13.21
N GLY A 512 -12.08 13.80 -14.37
CA GLY A 512 -13.51 13.53 -14.46
C GLY A 512 -13.94 12.32 -13.64
N THR A 513 -13.21 11.21 -13.74
CA THR A 513 -13.47 10.00 -12.97
C THR A 513 -13.32 10.24 -11.47
N ALA A 514 -12.23 10.87 -11.03
CA ALA A 514 -11.97 11.11 -9.61
C ALA A 514 -12.98 12.09 -8.99
N ARG A 515 -13.37 13.13 -9.74
CA ARG A 515 -14.41 14.07 -9.30
C ARG A 515 -15.77 13.38 -9.14
N MET A 516 -16.12 12.51 -10.08
CA MET A 516 -17.35 11.72 -9.99
C MET A 516 -17.33 10.84 -8.73
N MET A 517 -16.23 10.13 -8.46
CA MET A 517 -16.09 9.32 -7.24
C MET A 517 -16.19 10.16 -5.98
N GLN A 518 -15.59 11.33 -5.95
CA GLN A 518 -15.64 12.25 -4.82
C GLN A 518 -17.07 12.73 -4.51
N ILE A 519 -17.88 12.97 -5.54
CA ILE A 519 -19.26 13.46 -5.39
C ILE A 519 -20.21 12.32 -5.00
N TYR A 520 -20.13 11.18 -5.70
CA TYR A 520 -21.16 10.14 -5.58
C TYR A 520 -20.77 8.95 -4.69
N CYS A 521 -19.48 8.78 -4.41
CA CYS A 521 -18.94 7.70 -3.57
C CYS A 521 -17.92 8.22 -2.56
N GLY A 522 -18.17 9.39 -1.97
CA GLY A 522 -17.35 10.02 -0.94
C GLY A 522 -17.58 9.43 0.46
N GLY A 523 -17.28 10.22 1.51
CA GLY A 523 -17.42 9.80 2.91
C GLY A 523 -18.85 9.37 3.26
N TYR A 524 -19.83 10.22 2.95
CA TYR A 524 -21.26 9.94 3.12
C TYR A 524 -21.89 9.56 1.79
N LYS A 525 -22.66 8.48 1.77
CA LYS A 525 -23.25 7.94 0.55
C LYS A 525 -24.64 7.35 0.78
N SER A 526 -25.42 7.25 -0.29
CA SER A 526 -26.72 6.58 -0.28
C SER A 526 -26.87 5.72 -1.53
N GLU A 527 -27.84 4.82 -1.54
CA GLU A 527 -28.14 4.00 -2.72
C GLU A 527 -28.38 4.86 -3.95
N ARG A 528 -29.13 5.97 -3.81
CA ARG A 528 -29.39 6.90 -4.90
C ARG A 528 -28.10 7.51 -5.45
N MET A 529 -27.22 8.03 -4.58
CA MET A 529 -25.94 8.62 -5.01
C MET A 529 -25.06 7.58 -5.71
N LEU A 530 -24.97 6.37 -5.15
CA LEU A 530 -24.16 5.30 -5.71
C LEU A 530 -24.66 4.85 -7.09
N LYS A 531 -25.98 4.73 -7.28
CA LYS A 531 -26.58 4.42 -8.59
C LYS A 531 -26.35 5.53 -9.62
N GLU A 532 -26.44 6.77 -9.21
CA GLU A 532 -26.10 7.92 -10.05
C GLU A 532 -24.61 7.89 -10.44
N GLY A 533 -23.72 7.57 -9.49
CA GLY A 533 -22.29 7.39 -9.75
C GLY A 533 -22.01 6.30 -10.81
N LEU A 534 -22.70 5.16 -10.75
CA LEU A 534 -22.59 4.11 -11.79
C LEU A 534 -23.03 4.63 -13.16
N TRP A 535 -24.12 5.38 -13.21
CA TRP A 535 -24.59 5.99 -14.47
C TRP A 535 -23.54 6.95 -15.04
N TRP A 536 -22.94 7.80 -14.22
CA TRP A 536 -21.86 8.70 -14.65
C TRP A 536 -20.62 7.95 -15.12
N LEU A 537 -20.20 6.87 -14.43
CA LEU A 537 -19.08 6.04 -14.89
C LEU A 537 -19.33 5.45 -16.28
N ASN A 538 -20.56 4.98 -16.54
CA ASN A 538 -20.93 4.47 -17.85
C ASN A 538 -20.92 5.56 -18.91
N SER A 539 -21.45 6.76 -18.59
CA SER A 539 -21.38 7.91 -19.49
C SER A 539 -19.95 8.27 -19.86
N ILE A 540 -19.02 8.28 -18.89
CA ILE A 540 -17.59 8.52 -19.14
C ILE A 540 -17.01 7.45 -20.08
N ARG A 541 -17.37 6.18 -19.91
CA ARG A 541 -16.91 5.10 -20.79
C ARG A 541 -17.41 5.25 -22.22
N GLU A 542 -18.67 5.65 -22.40
CA GLU A 542 -19.30 5.78 -23.70
C GLU A 542 -18.88 7.05 -24.45
N SER A 543 -18.55 8.12 -23.74
CA SER A 543 -18.19 9.41 -24.33
C SER A 543 -16.70 9.73 -24.24
N GLU A 544 -16.18 10.08 -23.06
CA GLU A 544 -14.82 10.62 -22.91
C GLU A 544 -13.73 9.60 -23.28
N VAL A 545 -13.91 8.33 -22.92
CA VAL A 545 -12.97 7.25 -23.28
C VAL A 545 -12.83 7.16 -24.80
N ASN A 546 -13.92 7.28 -25.55
CA ASN A 546 -13.93 7.21 -27.01
C ASN A 546 -13.38 8.49 -27.68
N ARG A 547 -13.28 9.58 -26.95
CA ARG A 547 -12.72 10.86 -27.39
C ARG A 547 -11.27 11.06 -26.93
N THR A 548 -10.74 10.13 -26.10
CA THR A 548 -9.37 10.24 -25.59
C THR A 548 -8.37 10.00 -26.71
N TYR A 549 -7.34 10.85 -26.80
CA TYR A 549 -6.21 10.68 -27.73
C TYR A 549 -4.97 10.16 -27.00
N VAL A 550 -4.08 9.50 -27.77
CA VAL A 550 -2.81 8.94 -27.31
C VAL A 550 -1.72 9.29 -28.29
N ARG A 551 -0.74 10.06 -27.87
CA ARG A 551 0.35 10.57 -28.73
C ARG A 551 1.62 9.69 -28.70
N ASN A 552 1.87 9.01 -27.58
CA ASN A 552 3.08 8.23 -27.34
C ASN A 552 2.81 7.08 -26.35
N PRO A 553 3.76 6.14 -26.15
CA PRO A 553 3.58 5.02 -25.21
C PRO A 553 3.34 5.39 -23.75
N HIS A 554 3.86 6.53 -23.28
CA HIS A 554 3.56 7.01 -21.93
C HIS A 554 2.09 7.41 -21.79
N GLU A 555 1.55 8.13 -22.76
CA GLU A 555 0.12 8.48 -22.76
C GLU A 555 -0.77 7.25 -22.94
N LEU A 556 -0.31 6.24 -23.70
CA LEU A 556 -0.98 4.95 -23.76
C LEU A 556 -1.06 4.29 -22.38
N MET A 557 0.06 4.27 -21.64
CA MET A 557 0.06 3.78 -20.27
C MET A 557 -0.95 4.54 -19.40
N ARG A 558 -0.92 5.88 -19.42
CA ARG A 558 -1.82 6.74 -18.64
C ARG A 558 -3.29 6.54 -19.02
N TYR A 559 -3.58 6.35 -20.30
CA TYR A 559 -4.92 6.00 -20.76
C TYR A 559 -5.40 4.66 -20.18
N ILE A 560 -4.56 3.61 -20.21
CA ILE A 560 -4.90 2.31 -19.64
C ILE A 560 -5.05 2.39 -18.11
N GLU A 561 -4.26 3.21 -17.44
CA GLU A 561 -4.43 3.51 -16.01
C GLU A 561 -5.80 4.13 -15.72
N CYS A 562 -6.26 5.06 -16.55
CA CYS A 562 -7.62 5.63 -16.44
C CYS A 562 -8.71 4.55 -16.61
N LEU A 563 -8.56 3.64 -17.57
CA LEU A 563 -9.48 2.50 -17.72
C LEU A 563 -9.48 1.58 -16.49
N SER A 564 -8.33 1.37 -15.88
CA SER A 564 -8.21 0.57 -14.64
C SER A 564 -8.91 1.27 -13.48
N ARG A 565 -8.71 2.60 -13.33
CA ARG A 565 -9.43 3.40 -12.31
C ARG A 565 -10.95 3.38 -12.51
N LEU A 566 -11.43 3.49 -13.73
CA LEU A 566 -12.87 3.35 -14.05
C LEU A 566 -13.40 1.97 -13.60
N THR A 567 -12.65 0.89 -13.85
CA THR A 567 -13.02 -0.45 -13.40
C THR A 567 -13.03 -0.54 -11.87
N ILE A 568 -11.99 -0.06 -11.20
CA ILE A 568 -11.92 -0.06 -9.72
C ILE A 568 -13.03 0.79 -9.12
N SER A 569 -13.33 1.95 -9.70
CA SER A 569 -14.42 2.83 -9.26
C SER A 569 -15.77 2.12 -9.31
N GLU A 570 -16.04 1.39 -10.38
CA GLU A 570 -17.26 0.56 -10.51
C GLU A 570 -17.33 -0.52 -9.44
N VAL A 571 -16.21 -1.22 -9.18
CA VAL A 571 -16.14 -2.25 -8.13
C VAL A 571 -16.40 -1.63 -6.75
N ILE A 572 -15.79 -0.48 -6.44
CA ILE A 572 -16.00 0.25 -5.17
C ILE A 572 -17.46 0.64 -4.98
N ILE A 573 -18.10 1.17 -6.03
CA ILE A 573 -19.51 1.57 -5.95
C ILE A 573 -20.42 0.33 -5.74
N ASN A 574 -20.17 -0.76 -6.47
CA ASN A 574 -20.95 -2.00 -6.30
C ASN A 574 -20.75 -2.62 -4.90
N ALA A 575 -19.53 -2.59 -4.35
CA ALA A 575 -19.27 -3.02 -2.99
C ALA A 575 -20.01 -2.13 -1.97
N SER A 576 -20.00 -0.83 -2.20
CA SER A 576 -20.70 0.14 -1.36
C SER A 576 -22.24 -0.04 -1.41
N LEU A 577 -22.78 -0.42 -2.56
CA LEU A 577 -24.20 -0.80 -2.69
C LEU A 577 -24.53 -2.09 -1.94
N ALA A 578 -23.62 -3.07 -1.99
CA ALA A 578 -23.80 -4.36 -1.36
C ALA A 578 -23.80 -4.27 0.18
N ARG A 579 -23.06 -3.32 0.78
CA ARG A 579 -23.08 -3.09 2.23
C ARG A 579 -24.23 -2.16 2.61
N GLN A 580 -25.26 -2.73 3.25
CA GLN A 580 -26.46 -2.00 3.70
C GLN A 580 -26.38 -1.69 5.20
N ALA A 581 -25.25 -1.15 5.65
CA ALA A 581 -24.99 -0.72 7.02
C ALA A 581 -23.89 0.34 7.01
N SER A 582 -23.85 1.17 8.02
CA SER A 582 -22.70 2.02 8.32
C SER A 582 -21.70 1.29 9.21
N SER A 583 -20.42 1.69 9.18
CA SER A 583 -19.38 1.08 10.00
C SER A 583 -18.33 2.13 10.39
N GLN A 584 -18.15 2.30 11.68
CA GLN A 584 -17.09 3.14 12.25
C GLN A 584 -15.69 2.54 11.92
N THR A 585 -15.57 1.22 12.07
CA THR A 585 -14.31 0.51 11.83
C THR A 585 -13.83 0.63 10.38
N LEU A 586 -14.76 0.67 9.42
CA LEU A 586 -14.45 0.83 8.00
C LEU A 586 -14.39 2.28 7.55
N ASP A 587 -14.74 3.24 8.42
CA ASP A 587 -14.97 4.63 8.03
C ASP A 587 -15.94 4.71 6.84
N PHE A 588 -17.09 4.03 6.99
CA PHE A 588 -18.06 3.83 5.93
C PHE A 588 -19.45 4.29 6.39
N HIS A 589 -19.99 5.34 5.76
CA HIS A 589 -21.23 5.96 6.19
C HIS A 589 -22.31 5.90 5.11
N ARG A 590 -23.38 5.15 5.39
CA ARG A 590 -24.59 5.07 4.58
C ARG A 590 -25.70 5.88 5.23
N VAL A 591 -26.10 7.04 4.64
CA VAL A 591 -27.17 7.87 5.20
C VAL A 591 -28.54 7.21 5.13
N ASP A 592 -28.73 6.26 4.24
CA ASP A 592 -29.92 5.42 4.10
C ASP A 592 -29.86 4.13 4.96
N HIS A 593 -28.72 3.83 5.58
CA HIS A 593 -28.48 2.74 6.52
C HIS A 593 -27.58 3.25 7.66
N PRO A 594 -28.08 4.16 8.53
CA PRO A 594 -27.22 4.91 9.47
C PRO A 594 -26.79 4.10 10.70
N GLU A 595 -27.35 2.91 10.94
CA GLU A 595 -26.97 2.07 12.07
C GLU A 595 -25.49 1.68 11.93
N MET A 596 -24.73 1.95 13.01
CA MET A 596 -23.29 1.71 13.06
C MET A 596 -22.96 0.31 13.53
N ASP A 597 -22.15 -0.39 12.76
CA ASP A 597 -21.61 -1.73 13.05
C ASP A 597 -22.65 -2.75 13.55
N PRO A 598 -23.81 -2.90 12.88
CA PRO A 598 -24.79 -3.92 13.27
C PRO A 598 -24.19 -5.32 13.10
N LYS A 599 -24.47 -6.22 14.06
CA LYS A 599 -23.79 -7.53 14.20
C LYS A 599 -23.86 -8.41 12.93
N GLU A 600 -24.97 -8.37 12.22
CA GLU A 600 -25.17 -9.13 10.98
C GLU A 600 -24.29 -8.63 9.81
N TRP A 601 -23.74 -7.43 9.94
CA TRP A 601 -22.80 -6.83 8.98
C TRP A 601 -21.34 -6.96 9.39
N ALA A 602 -21.03 -7.63 10.51
CA ALA A 602 -19.69 -8.00 10.91
C ALA A 602 -19.11 -9.10 10.00
N LYS A 603 -18.88 -8.76 8.72
CA LYS A 603 -18.44 -9.67 7.66
C LYS A 603 -17.69 -8.92 6.57
N PHE A 604 -16.80 -9.61 5.90
CA PHE A 604 -16.22 -9.14 4.65
C PHE A 604 -17.25 -9.24 3.54
N ILE A 605 -17.51 -8.15 2.82
CA ILE A 605 -18.28 -8.19 1.57
C ILE A 605 -17.33 -8.63 0.47
N THR A 606 -17.73 -9.62 -0.34
CA THR A 606 -16.96 -10.08 -1.48
C THR A 606 -17.69 -9.80 -2.78
N LEU A 607 -16.92 -9.59 -3.84
CA LEU A 607 -17.43 -9.37 -5.19
C LEU A 607 -16.59 -10.15 -6.19
N LYS A 608 -17.24 -10.64 -7.24
CA LYS A 608 -16.57 -11.19 -8.43
C LYS A 608 -17.36 -10.86 -9.69
N LEU A 609 -16.66 -10.78 -10.81
CA LEU A 609 -17.29 -10.69 -12.12
C LEU A 609 -17.59 -12.10 -12.64
N GLN A 610 -18.84 -12.39 -12.93
CA GLN A 610 -19.28 -13.68 -13.48
C GLN A 610 -20.31 -13.46 -14.57
N ASN A 611 -20.02 -13.91 -15.79
CA ASN A 611 -20.89 -13.72 -16.96
C ASN A 611 -21.29 -12.24 -17.15
N ASP A 612 -20.31 -11.34 -17.09
CA ASP A 612 -20.45 -9.88 -17.19
C ASP A 612 -21.39 -9.25 -16.14
N ARG A 613 -21.63 -9.95 -15.04
CA ARG A 613 -22.43 -9.46 -13.91
C ARG A 613 -21.60 -9.44 -12.63
N VAL A 614 -21.81 -8.41 -11.85
CA VAL A 614 -21.24 -8.33 -10.50
C VAL A 614 -22.04 -9.25 -9.59
N VAL A 615 -21.36 -10.25 -9.05
CA VAL A 615 -21.93 -11.17 -8.05
C VAL A 615 -21.34 -10.80 -6.69
N THR A 616 -22.21 -10.57 -5.71
CA THR A 616 -21.83 -10.23 -4.34
C THR A 616 -21.96 -11.45 -3.43
N GLY A 617 -21.04 -11.54 -2.48
CA GLY A 617 -21.03 -12.57 -1.44
C GLY A 617 -20.53 -12.00 -0.11
N SER A 618 -20.22 -12.87 0.82
CA SER A 618 -19.60 -12.47 2.08
C SER A 618 -18.78 -13.60 2.70
N LEU A 619 -17.77 -13.22 3.50
CA LEU A 619 -16.98 -14.13 4.32
C LEU A 619 -17.06 -13.68 5.79
N PRO A 620 -17.07 -14.61 6.75
CA PRO A 620 -16.94 -14.27 8.16
C PRO A 620 -15.61 -13.51 8.40
N LEU A 621 -15.56 -12.63 9.42
CA LEU A 621 -14.33 -11.90 9.75
C LEU A 621 -13.14 -12.81 10.06
N ASN A 622 -13.40 -14.01 10.54
CA ASN A 622 -12.39 -15.03 10.89
C ASN A 622 -12.42 -16.23 9.92
N TYR A 623 -12.79 -16.07 8.66
CA TYR A 623 -12.91 -17.15 7.69
C TYR A 623 -11.66 -18.05 7.62
N TYR A 624 -10.50 -17.48 7.87
CA TYR A 624 -9.20 -18.16 7.89
C TYR A 624 -8.93 -18.97 9.19
N LEU A 625 -9.82 -18.93 10.16
CA LEU A 625 -9.84 -19.77 11.39
C LEU A 625 -11.11 -20.60 11.49
N SER A 626 -11.85 -20.78 10.41
CA SER A 626 -13.08 -21.55 10.31
C SER A 626 -12.88 -22.70 9.33
N GLU A 627 -13.69 -23.77 9.43
CA GLU A 627 -13.64 -24.89 8.47
C GLU A 627 -13.45 -24.42 7.02
N PRO A 628 -12.48 -24.98 6.26
CA PRO A 628 -11.72 -26.21 6.56
C PRO A 628 -10.43 -26.00 7.36
N TYR A 629 -10.17 -24.83 7.90
CA TYR A 629 -8.94 -24.50 8.63
C TYR A 629 -9.05 -24.84 10.12
N ALA A 630 -7.91 -24.94 10.79
CA ALA A 630 -7.84 -25.06 12.24
C ALA A 630 -8.32 -23.75 12.92
N SER A 631 -8.70 -23.85 14.19
CA SER A 631 -9.20 -22.71 14.96
C SER A 631 -8.12 -21.75 15.49
N THR A 632 -6.85 -22.10 15.35
CA THR A 632 -5.71 -21.29 15.83
C THR A 632 -4.79 -20.86 14.69
N PHE A 633 -4.15 -19.71 14.84
CA PHE A 633 -3.18 -19.22 13.88
C PHE A 633 -1.98 -20.15 13.74
N LYS A 634 -1.47 -20.64 14.88
CA LYS A 634 -0.28 -21.49 14.94
C LYS A 634 -0.46 -22.79 14.17
N GLU A 635 -1.56 -23.52 14.42
CA GLU A 635 -1.83 -24.79 13.74
C GLU A 635 -1.95 -24.60 12.23
N ASN A 636 -2.65 -23.55 11.79
CA ASN A 636 -2.76 -23.25 10.35
C ASN A 636 -1.40 -22.88 9.75
N TYR A 637 -0.61 -22.06 10.42
CA TYR A 637 0.72 -21.70 9.93
C TYR A 637 1.62 -22.94 9.82
N GLU A 638 1.64 -23.81 10.82
CA GLU A 638 2.42 -25.06 10.80
C GLU A 638 1.97 -26.03 9.69
N ALA A 639 0.66 -26.06 9.40
CA ALA A 639 0.10 -26.90 8.34
C ALA A 639 0.36 -26.38 6.93
N HIS A 640 0.36 -25.07 6.76
CA HIS A 640 0.39 -24.44 5.43
C HIS A 640 1.72 -23.77 5.10
N ALA A 641 2.48 -23.28 6.07
CA ALA A 641 3.78 -22.71 5.80
C ALA A 641 4.67 -23.80 5.20
N SER A 642 5.09 -23.60 3.97
CA SER A 642 6.17 -24.39 3.36
C SER A 642 7.36 -24.35 4.31
N VAL A 643 8.17 -25.43 4.34
CA VAL A 643 9.37 -25.50 5.19
C VAL A 643 10.06 -24.15 5.13
N ASN A 644 9.78 -23.38 6.15
CA ASN A 644 10.51 -22.15 6.34
C ASN A 644 11.87 -22.61 6.80
N GLU A 645 12.92 -22.23 6.06
CA GLU A 645 14.28 -22.28 6.58
C GLU A 645 14.38 -21.23 7.69
N MET A 646 13.58 -21.42 8.76
CA MET A 646 13.68 -20.59 9.95
C MET A 646 15.08 -20.80 10.46
N ARG A 647 15.87 -19.74 10.41
CA ARG A 647 17.19 -19.76 11.00
C ARG A 647 16.99 -20.16 12.45
N SER A 648 17.60 -21.28 12.84
CA SER A 648 17.70 -21.66 14.24
C SER A 648 18.23 -20.43 14.99
N LYS A 649 17.49 -20.02 16.04
CA LYS A 649 17.85 -18.91 16.92
C LYS A 649 19.28 -19.00 17.42
#